data_ca5d0d8cc192212f8a0e64f6954bec0e
#
_entry.id   ca5d0d8cc192212f8a0e64f6954bec0e
#
_cell.length_a   1.000
_cell.length_b   1.000
_cell.length_c   1.000
_cell.angle_alpha   90.00
_cell.angle_beta   90.00
_cell.angle_gamma   90.00
#
_symmetry.space_group_name_H-M   'P 1'
#
loop_
_entity.id
_entity.type
_entity.pdbx_description
1 polymer ?
#
loop_
_entity_poly.entity_id
_entity_poly.type
_entity_poly.pdbx_seq_one_letter_code
_entity_poly.pdbx_strand_id
1 'polypeptide(L)'
;MMRLIDFDVGFFSCPPPPLTRKTRALQQQQPSTTTHPPNQNSDVGLPRAAVVGVLGGGQLGRMLAQEAVKMGVRLRVLDPTTADGDGETPGCPAAAVAQQTLGSFSNPDDVAAFAASGVDILTVEIEHVDADALEKVAAASGVDVEPTPATLRLIQDKFGQKRHFADAGVAVADHAAVPDLDAAVAVGERFGYPFMLKARRGAYDGKGNAVVASRADVEAAARSLGGFETGNLYAERWAPFVKELAVMVARSRSGEVLPFPVVETVHRDSICWVTEAPADVSPRTREAAAAAAAAAIAALDGAGVFGVEMFLLPDGSLLLNEVAPRPHNSGHYTIEGCVTSQFEQHLRAVLGWPLGDPSLRGSGAGSVGGESAIMLNILGAADGDAGVVQAHETMARAYATPGASVHWYGKDGVAKGRKVGHVTILGRSRAEARARLARVDADAALALEKSSPSFSPSSSSSTNMFPPTTAKVGIIMGSDSDLPTMAAARDALLEFGIEAEVTVVSAHRTPDRMVSYAREAASRGIKVIIAGAGGAAHLPGMVAAMTPLPVVGVPVVPTSGGRLDGMDALLSIVQMPRGVPVATVAIGNAANAGLLAARILGCEDATLRGKMEAWQLAQRDVVLGKAARLEEGGVDAYLGRK
;
A
#
# COMPACT_ATOMS: atom_id res chain seq x y z
N MET A 1 23.69 45.59 29.08
CA MET A 1 23.30 46.87 28.45
C MET A 1 23.26 46.62 26.94
N MET A 2 22.14 46.09 26.42
CA MET A 2 21.91 45.92 24.99
C MET A 2 20.41 46.01 24.76
N ARG A 3 19.99 47.00 23.99
CA ARG A 3 18.60 47.37 23.75
C ARG A 3 17.95 46.41 22.75
N LEU A 4 16.75 45.95 23.06
CA LEU A 4 15.80 45.33 22.17
C LEU A 4 15.24 46.41 21.20
N ILE A 5 15.20 46.07 19.93
CA ILE A 5 14.49 46.85 18.90
C ILE A 5 13.24 46.03 18.53
N ASP A 6 12.07 46.58 18.87
CA ASP A 6 10.78 46.07 18.45
C ASP A 6 10.55 46.41 16.97
N PHE A 7 10.18 45.44 16.15
CA PHE A 7 9.59 45.64 14.82
C PHE A 7 8.10 45.36 14.85
N ASP A 8 7.35 46.41 14.74
CA ASP A 8 5.90 46.45 14.58
C ASP A 8 5.55 46.08 13.11
N VAL A 9 4.86 44.96 12.87
CA VAL A 9 4.39 44.57 11.54
C VAL A 9 2.88 44.81 11.46
N GLY A 10 2.50 45.96 10.86
CA GLY A 10 1.14 46.34 10.58
C GLY A 10 0.48 45.37 9.58
N PHE A 11 -0.64 44.77 9.98
CA PHE A 11 -1.55 44.03 9.11
C PHE A 11 -2.39 45.00 8.26
N PHE A 12 -2.16 45.01 6.96
CA PHE A 12 -3.11 45.58 5.99
C PHE A 12 -4.20 44.55 5.67
N SER A 13 -5.41 44.80 6.12
CA SER A 13 -6.61 44.07 5.71
C SER A 13 -7.17 44.70 4.42
N CYS A 14 -7.23 43.94 3.35
CA CYS A 14 -7.91 44.30 2.12
C CYS A 14 -9.34 43.72 2.14
N PRO A 15 -10.39 44.52 1.83
CA PRO A 15 -11.76 44.02 1.77
C PRO A 15 -12.02 43.27 0.46
N PRO A 16 -12.92 42.26 0.46
CA PRO A 16 -13.25 41.48 -0.75
C PRO A 16 -14.11 42.32 -1.74
N PRO A 17 -14.01 42.02 -3.05
CA PRO A 17 -14.77 42.72 -4.08
C PRO A 17 -16.26 42.32 -4.08
N PRO A 18 -17.17 43.19 -4.58
CA PRO A 18 -18.61 42.96 -4.55
C PRO A 18 -19.07 41.93 -5.58
N LEU A 19 -19.92 40.97 -5.16
CA LEU A 19 -20.58 39.98 -5.99
C LEU A 19 -21.58 40.62 -6.96
N THR A 20 -21.36 40.45 -8.26
CA THR A 20 -22.30 40.87 -9.32
C THR A 20 -23.46 39.88 -9.43
N ARG A 21 -24.66 40.44 -9.54
CA ARG A 21 -25.95 39.77 -9.81
C ARG A 21 -25.92 39.06 -11.18
N LYS A 22 -25.77 37.74 -11.20
CA LYS A 22 -26.28 36.85 -12.28
C LYS A 22 -26.30 35.38 -11.78
N THR A 23 -27.30 35.02 -10.97
CA THR A 23 -27.77 33.65 -10.78
C THR A 23 -29.16 33.69 -10.14
N ARG A 24 -30.16 34.04 -10.95
CA ARG A 24 -31.57 33.79 -10.63
C ARG A 24 -32.23 33.22 -11.88
N ALA A 25 -32.23 31.88 -11.98
CA ALA A 25 -33.19 31.10 -12.76
C ALA A 25 -32.66 29.65 -12.82
N LEU A 26 -33.00 28.83 -11.85
CA LEU A 26 -33.12 27.36 -11.91
C LEU A 26 -33.63 26.89 -10.53
N GLN A 27 -34.83 27.27 -10.23
CA GLN A 27 -35.67 26.62 -9.21
C GLN A 27 -37.00 26.36 -9.87
N GLN A 28 -37.27 25.07 -10.09
CA GLN A 28 -38.61 24.45 -10.09
C GLN A 28 -38.58 23.17 -10.93
N GLN A 29 -38.30 22.06 -10.26
CA GLN A 29 -38.98 20.78 -10.51
C GLN A 29 -38.75 19.92 -9.26
N GLN A 30 -39.79 19.85 -8.41
CA GLN A 30 -39.89 18.91 -7.30
C GLN A 30 -40.50 17.61 -7.80
N PRO A 31 -39.97 16.43 -7.39
CA PRO A 31 -40.76 15.22 -7.40
C PRO A 31 -41.55 15.08 -6.08
N SER A 32 -42.76 14.58 -6.21
CA SER A 32 -43.81 14.38 -5.21
C SER A 32 -43.34 13.61 -3.97
N THR A 33 -43.57 14.19 -2.80
CA THR A 33 -43.36 13.59 -1.48
C THR A 33 -44.59 12.81 -1.06
N THR A 34 -44.44 11.51 -0.81
CA THR A 34 -45.32 10.77 0.09
C THR A 34 -44.82 11.01 1.53
N THR A 35 -45.60 11.79 2.25
CA THR A 35 -45.36 12.17 3.64
C THR A 35 -45.73 11.02 4.58
N HIS A 36 -44.73 10.46 5.29
CA HIS A 36 -44.95 9.87 6.61
C HIS A 36 -44.82 10.97 7.67
N PRO A 37 -45.66 11.00 8.73
CA PRO A 37 -45.63 12.05 9.72
C PRO A 37 -44.34 11.97 10.57
N PRO A 38 -43.72 13.12 10.90
CA PRO A 38 -42.56 13.13 11.76
C PRO A 38 -42.96 12.79 13.21
N ASN A 39 -42.30 11.81 13.79
CA ASN A 39 -42.41 11.48 15.18
C ASN A 39 -41.84 12.65 16.01
N GLN A 40 -42.71 13.46 16.61
CA GLN A 40 -42.35 14.54 17.51
C GLN A 40 -41.99 13.95 18.87
N ASN A 41 -40.70 13.70 19.10
CA ASN A 41 -40.13 13.71 20.45
C ASN A 41 -38.75 14.36 20.35
N SER A 42 -38.75 15.67 20.57
CA SER A 42 -37.56 16.47 20.81
C SER A 42 -37.11 16.34 22.26
N ASP A 43 -36.64 15.15 22.64
CA ASP A 43 -35.75 15.02 23.77
C ASP A 43 -34.32 15.05 23.20
N VAL A 44 -33.59 16.12 23.47
CA VAL A 44 -32.16 16.24 23.23
C VAL A 44 -31.42 15.44 24.34
N GLY A 45 -31.83 14.20 24.55
CA GLY A 45 -31.09 13.18 25.25
C GLY A 45 -30.23 12.45 24.21
N LEU A 46 -28.96 12.22 24.50
CA LEU A 46 -28.15 11.27 23.76
C LEU A 46 -28.97 9.98 23.56
N PRO A 47 -29.07 9.42 22.33
CA PRO A 47 -29.84 8.21 22.11
C PRO A 47 -29.38 7.15 23.12
N ARG A 48 -30.32 6.41 23.72
CA ARG A 48 -30.01 5.27 24.59
C ARG A 48 -28.90 4.47 23.93
N ALA A 49 -27.77 4.36 24.62
CA ALA A 49 -26.59 3.70 24.07
C ALA A 49 -26.97 2.29 23.62
N ALA A 50 -27.00 2.06 22.31
CA ALA A 50 -27.30 0.76 21.73
C ALA A 50 -26.36 -0.31 22.29
N VAL A 51 -26.88 -1.51 22.52
CA VAL A 51 -26.08 -2.66 22.97
C VAL A 51 -25.71 -3.49 21.74
N VAL A 52 -24.41 -3.54 21.43
CA VAL A 52 -23.89 -4.38 20.35
C VAL A 52 -23.54 -5.75 20.91
N GLY A 53 -24.17 -6.79 20.40
CA GLY A 53 -23.86 -8.18 20.65
C GLY A 53 -22.90 -8.73 19.60
N VAL A 54 -21.80 -9.32 20.03
CA VAL A 54 -20.82 -9.94 19.15
C VAL A 54 -20.89 -11.46 19.31
N LEU A 55 -21.04 -12.16 18.20
CA LEU A 55 -20.98 -13.62 18.16
C LEU A 55 -19.52 -14.06 18.03
N GLY A 56 -18.99 -14.61 19.14
CA GLY A 56 -17.59 -14.90 19.39
C GLY A 56 -16.94 -13.87 20.34
N GLY A 57 -16.06 -14.35 21.19
CA GLY A 57 -15.35 -13.56 22.20
C GLY A 57 -13.82 -13.69 22.10
N GLY A 58 -13.29 -14.01 20.93
CA GLY A 58 -11.86 -14.14 20.68
C GLY A 58 -11.12 -12.81 20.63
N GLN A 59 -9.98 -12.76 19.92
CA GLN A 59 -9.17 -11.56 19.83
C GLN A 59 -9.87 -10.39 19.13
N LEU A 60 -10.71 -10.65 18.11
CA LEU A 60 -11.42 -9.59 17.39
C LEU A 60 -12.51 -8.99 18.29
N GLY A 61 -13.28 -9.84 18.99
CA GLY A 61 -14.26 -9.42 19.99
C GLY A 61 -13.63 -8.59 21.10
N ARG A 62 -12.42 -8.97 21.57
CA ARG A 62 -11.66 -8.17 22.56
C ARG A 62 -11.30 -6.79 22.02
N MET A 63 -10.78 -6.68 20.78
CA MET A 63 -10.40 -5.40 20.18
C MET A 63 -11.62 -4.54 19.85
N LEU A 64 -12.75 -5.14 19.42
CA LEU A 64 -14.03 -4.44 19.29
C LEU A 64 -14.49 -3.89 20.64
N ALA A 65 -14.40 -4.68 21.71
CA ALA A 65 -14.79 -4.25 23.04
C ALA A 65 -13.92 -3.09 23.57
N GLN A 66 -12.62 -3.10 23.30
CA GLN A 66 -11.72 -2.00 23.64
C GLN A 66 -12.14 -0.67 22.98
N GLU A 67 -12.46 -0.71 21.68
CA GLU A 67 -12.96 0.47 20.97
C GLU A 67 -14.36 0.86 21.44
N ALA A 68 -15.25 -0.09 21.71
CA ALA A 68 -16.57 0.18 22.24
C ALA A 68 -16.51 0.96 23.56
N VAL A 69 -15.61 0.57 24.48
CA VAL A 69 -15.38 1.31 25.74
C VAL A 69 -14.95 2.75 25.48
N LYS A 70 -13.99 2.96 24.57
CA LYS A 70 -13.52 4.29 24.16
C LYS A 70 -14.63 5.16 23.56
N MET A 71 -15.56 4.53 22.80
CA MET A 71 -16.69 5.19 22.17
C MET A 71 -17.92 5.37 23.08
N GLY A 72 -17.90 4.83 24.30
CA GLY A 72 -19.05 4.81 25.20
C GLY A 72 -20.18 3.87 24.75
N VAL A 73 -19.88 2.91 23.88
CA VAL A 73 -20.81 1.89 23.36
C VAL A 73 -20.80 0.68 24.29
N ARG A 74 -21.98 0.15 24.62
CA ARG A 74 -22.11 -1.11 25.37
C ARG A 74 -21.95 -2.29 24.43
N LEU A 75 -20.96 -3.15 24.70
CA LEU A 75 -20.70 -4.35 23.92
C LEU A 75 -20.79 -5.58 24.83
N ARG A 76 -21.42 -6.64 24.33
CA ARG A 76 -21.52 -7.95 24.95
C ARG A 76 -21.09 -9.02 23.98
N VAL A 77 -20.58 -10.14 24.47
CA VAL A 77 -20.14 -11.26 23.61
C VAL A 77 -20.87 -12.54 23.99
N LEU A 78 -21.17 -13.38 22.99
CA LEU A 78 -21.62 -14.75 23.17
C LEU A 78 -20.47 -15.69 22.83
N ASP A 79 -19.94 -16.43 23.80
CA ASP A 79 -18.80 -17.34 23.58
C ASP A 79 -18.87 -18.53 24.55
N PRO A 80 -18.59 -19.77 24.11
CA PRO A 80 -18.64 -20.95 24.95
C PRO A 80 -17.43 -21.15 25.88
N THR A 81 -16.35 -20.34 25.71
CA THR A 81 -15.09 -20.52 26.45
C THR A 81 -15.25 -20.19 27.93
N THR A 82 -14.84 -21.09 28.79
CA THR A 82 -14.82 -20.93 30.26
C THR A 82 -13.40 -20.86 30.77
N ALA A 83 -13.19 -20.19 31.92
CA ALA A 83 -11.92 -20.18 32.61
C ALA A 83 -11.67 -21.57 33.21
N ASP A 84 -10.45 -22.06 33.05
CA ASP A 84 -9.97 -23.33 33.65
C ASP A 84 -10.86 -24.57 33.38
N GLY A 85 -11.78 -24.47 32.38
CA GLY A 85 -12.67 -25.56 32.01
C GLY A 85 -13.73 -25.90 33.07
N ASP A 86 -14.04 -24.97 33.99
CA ASP A 86 -15.01 -25.15 35.06
C ASP A 86 -16.48 -25.18 34.60
N GLY A 87 -16.74 -24.77 33.31
CA GLY A 87 -18.05 -24.75 32.71
C GLY A 87 -18.94 -23.58 33.12
N GLU A 88 -18.49 -22.73 34.04
CA GLU A 88 -19.30 -21.66 34.64
C GLU A 88 -18.66 -20.28 34.55
N THR A 89 -17.34 -20.15 34.68
CA THR A 89 -16.65 -18.86 34.68
C THR A 89 -16.32 -18.38 33.29
N PRO A 90 -16.76 -17.17 32.87
CA PRO A 90 -16.37 -16.58 31.60
C PRO A 90 -14.86 -16.51 31.40
N GLY A 91 -14.34 -17.07 30.30
CA GLY A 91 -12.91 -17.21 30.03
C GLY A 91 -12.43 -16.79 28.64
N CYS A 92 -13.31 -16.26 27.78
CA CYS A 92 -12.87 -15.83 26.44
C CYS A 92 -12.00 -14.56 26.52
N PRO A 93 -11.12 -14.30 25.53
CA PRO A 93 -10.27 -13.11 25.47
C PRO A 93 -11.03 -11.78 25.63
N ALA A 94 -12.25 -11.68 25.12
CA ALA A 94 -13.08 -10.48 25.24
C ALA A 94 -13.66 -10.27 26.65
N ALA A 95 -13.79 -11.32 27.47
CA ALA A 95 -14.33 -11.25 28.84
C ALA A 95 -13.51 -10.31 29.75
N ALA A 96 -12.25 -10.06 29.41
CA ALA A 96 -11.42 -9.08 30.12
C ALA A 96 -11.89 -7.62 29.96
N VAL A 97 -12.76 -7.32 28.98
CA VAL A 97 -13.16 -5.95 28.60
C VAL A 97 -14.67 -5.82 28.45
N ALA A 98 -15.37 -6.89 28.10
CA ALA A 98 -16.81 -6.92 27.83
C ALA A 98 -17.51 -8.00 28.66
N GLN A 99 -18.83 -7.85 28.85
CA GLN A 99 -19.65 -8.89 29.46
C GLN A 99 -19.77 -10.08 28.50
N GLN A 100 -19.31 -11.26 28.93
CA GLN A 100 -19.54 -12.52 28.24
C GLN A 100 -20.84 -13.17 28.71
N THR A 101 -21.63 -13.66 27.75
CA THR A 101 -22.70 -14.64 27.97
C THR A 101 -22.14 -16.00 27.55
N LEU A 102 -22.20 -16.98 28.42
CA LEU A 102 -21.81 -18.37 28.11
C LEU A 102 -22.84 -18.98 27.17
N GLY A 103 -22.38 -19.56 26.07
CA GLY A 103 -23.20 -20.20 25.05
C GLY A 103 -22.49 -20.25 23.73
N SER A 104 -22.94 -21.14 22.85
CA SER A 104 -22.34 -21.34 21.53
C SER A 104 -22.94 -20.40 20.48
N PHE A 105 -22.10 -19.62 19.82
CA PHE A 105 -22.49 -18.79 18.68
C PHE A 105 -22.93 -19.62 17.44
N SER A 106 -22.73 -20.95 17.46
CA SER A 106 -23.20 -21.89 16.46
C SER A 106 -24.49 -22.61 16.86
N ASN A 107 -24.98 -22.40 18.09
CA ASN A 107 -26.24 -22.98 18.56
C ASN A 107 -27.38 -21.95 18.38
N PRO A 108 -28.42 -22.25 17.59
CA PRO A 108 -29.54 -21.34 17.35
C PRO A 108 -30.26 -20.87 18.63
N ASP A 109 -30.42 -21.75 19.61
CA ASP A 109 -31.14 -21.43 20.87
C ASP A 109 -30.31 -20.46 21.74
N ASP A 110 -29.00 -20.67 21.84
CA ASP A 110 -28.11 -19.76 22.57
C ASP A 110 -28.08 -18.37 21.92
N VAL A 111 -28.02 -18.33 20.58
CA VAL A 111 -28.05 -17.06 19.81
C VAL A 111 -29.38 -16.34 20.02
N ALA A 112 -30.51 -17.06 19.99
CA ALA A 112 -31.84 -16.50 20.25
C ALA A 112 -31.97 -15.95 21.67
N ALA A 113 -31.52 -16.70 22.67
CA ALA A 113 -31.51 -16.25 24.07
C ALA A 113 -30.61 -15.02 24.25
N PHE A 114 -29.44 -14.99 23.61
CA PHE A 114 -28.54 -13.84 23.63
C PHE A 114 -29.16 -12.60 23.00
N ALA A 115 -29.77 -12.72 21.83
CA ALA A 115 -30.49 -11.63 21.17
C ALA A 115 -31.62 -11.08 22.07
N ALA A 116 -32.42 -11.97 22.70
CA ALA A 116 -33.52 -11.59 23.60
C ALA A 116 -33.03 -10.94 24.90
N SER A 117 -31.76 -11.02 25.25
CA SER A 117 -31.23 -10.50 26.52
C SER A 117 -31.00 -8.98 26.54
N GLY A 118 -31.54 -8.23 25.57
CA GLY A 118 -31.43 -6.77 25.46
C GLY A 118 -30.25 -6.32 24.60
N VAL A 119 -29.90 -7.09 23.60
CA VAL A 119 -29.02 -6.73 22.50
C VAL A 119 -29.85 -6.03 21.41
N ASP A 120 -29.37 -4.89 20.92
CA ASP A 120 -30.05 -4.12 19.86
C ASP A 120 -29.54 -4.49 18.46
N ILE A 121 -28.23 -4.81 18.35
CA ILE A 121 -27.57 -5.14 17.09
C ILE A 121 -26.68 -6.37 17.33
N LEU A 122 -26.79 -7.38 16.47
CA LEU A 122 -25.86 -8.51 16.41
C LEU A 122 -24.83 -8.30 15.31
N THR A 123 -23.57 -8.57 15.63
CA THR A 123 -22.47 -8.65 14.65
C THR A 123 -21.59 -9.87 14.95
N VAL A 124 -20.64 -10.16 14.05
CA VAL A 124 -19.80 -11.36 14.14
C VAL A 124 -18.33 -11.02 14.23
N GLU A 125 -17.56 -11.80 15.01
CA GLU A 125 -16.10 -11.80 14.93
C GLU A 125 -15.56 -13.03 14.19
N ILE A 126 -16.44 -13.98 13.88
CA ILE A 126 -16.10 -15.22 13.18
C ILE A 126 -17.21 -15.52 12.17
N GLU A 127 -16.83 -16.00 11.00
CA GLU A 127 -17.78 -16.36 9.93
C GLU A 127 -18.48 -17.72 10.13
N HIS A 128 -18.06 -18.53 11.10
CA HIS A 128 -18.63 -19.86 11.37
C HIS A 128 -19.89 -19.79 12.26
N VAL A 129 -20.82 -18.92 11.91
CA VAL A 129 -22.14 -18.79 12.56
C VAL A 129 -23.22 -19.43 11.70
N ASP A 130 -24.36 -19.78 12.31
CA ASP A 130 -25.51 -20.26 11.56
C ASP A 130 -26.31 -19.08 10.98
N ALA A 131 -26.09 -18.77 9.69
CA ALA A 131 -26.76 -17.65 9.02
C ALA A 131 -28.27 -17.83 8.90
N ASP A 132 -28.78 -19.07 8.82
CA ASP A 132 -30.23 -19.35 8.78
C ASP A 132 -30.88 -19.15 10.16
N ALA A 133 -30.17 -19.49 11.23
CA ALA A 133 -30.56 -19.17 12.60
C ALA A 133 -30.60 -17.66 12.84
N LEU A 134 -29.58 -16.92 12.38
CA LEU A 134 -29.55 -15.46 12.48
C LEU A 134 -30.71 -14.78 11.76
N GLU A 135 -31.09 -15.27 10.57
CA GLU A 135 -32.23 -14.74 9.83
C GLU A 135 -33.54 -14.96 10.61
N LYS A 136 -33.72 -16.16 11.21
CA LYS A 136 -34.89 -16.47 12.05
C LYS A 136 -34.93 -15.62 13.33
N VAL A 137 -33.76 -15.43 13.98
CA VAL A 137 -33.67 -14.61 15.18
C VAL A 137 -33.98 -13.15 14.88
N ALA A 138 -33.45 -12.59 13.78
CA ALA A 138 -33.76 -11.23 13.34
C ALA A 138 -35.27 -11.04 13.10
N ALA A 139 -35.91 -11.99 12.40
CA ALA A 139 -37.33 -11.95 12.11
C ALA A 139 -38.21 -12.08 13.37
N ALA A 140 -37.80 -12.90 14.34
CA ALA A 140 -38.58 -13.18 15.55
C ALA A 140 -38.44 -12.12 16.64
N SER A 141 -37.22 -11.57 16.85
CA SER A 141 -36.91 -10.62 17.93
C SER A 141 -36.85 -9.16 17.48
N GLY A 142 -36.76 -8.90 16.18
CA GLY A 142 -36.53 -7.58 15.64
C GLY A 142 -35.11 -7.03 15.90
N VAL A 143 -34.21 -7.89 16.39
CA VAL A 143 -32.79 -7.52 16.52
C VAL A 143 -32.18 -7.34 15.13
N ASP A 144 -31.38 -6.32 14.99
CA ASP A 144 -30.67 -6.04 13.72
C ASP A 144 -29.39 -6.88 13.62
N VAL A 145 -29.11 -7.42 12.44
CA VAL A 145 -27.94 -8.30 12.21
C VAL A 145 -27.05 -7.70 11.11
N GLU A 146 -25.83 -7.34 11.48
CA GLU A 146 -24.87 -6.66 10.61
C GLU A 146 -23.47 -7.35 10.62
N PRO A 147 -22.92 -7.76 9.46
CA PRO A 147 -23.55 -7.75 8.12
C PRO A 147 -24.75 -8.70 8.04
N THR A 148 -25.60 -8.51 7.00
CA THR A 148 -26.84 -9.29 6.88
C THR A 148 -26.61 -10.81 6.85
N PRO A 149 -27.55 -11.63 7.34
CA PRO A 149 -27.44 -13.09 7.25
C PRO A 149 -27.23 -13.60 5.81
N ALA A 150 -27.83 -12.91 4.82
CA ALA A 150 -27.62 -13.22 3.40
C ALA A 150 -26.16 -13.05 2.98
N THR A 151 -25.51 -11.97 3.38
CA THR A 151 -24.08 -11.72 3.14
C THR A 151 -23.19 -12.74 3.87
N LEU A 152 -23.51 -13.08 5.12
CA LEU A 152 -22.78 -14.11 5.86
C LEU A 152 -22.87 -15.46 5.16
N ARG A 153 -24.07 -15.89 4.72
CA ARG A 153 -24.30 -17.13 3.97
C ARG A 153 -23.51 -17.18 2.66
N LEU A 154 -23.49 -16.06 1.93
CA LEU A 154 -22.73 -15.93 0.68
C LEU A 154 -21.24 -16.10 0.92
N ILE A 155 -20.69 -15.42 1.93
CA ILE A 155 -19.25 -15.43 2.21
C ILE A 155 -18.79 -16.80 2.75
N GLN A 156 -19.64 -17.51 3.48
CA GLN A 156 -19.34 -18.86 3.98
C GLN A 156 -19.13 -19.88 2.85
N ASP A 157 -19.75 -19.70 1.68
CA ASP A 157 -19.54 -20.54 0.50
C ASP A 157 -18.53 -19.88 -0.45
N LYS A 158 -17.27 -20.26 -0.37
CA LYS A 158 -16.18 -19.66 -1.17
C LYS A 158 -16.40 -19.77 -2.68
N PHE A 159 -17.04 -20.84 -3.16
CA PHE A 159 -17.42 -20.96 -4.57
C PHE A 159 -18.57 -20.02 -4.93
N GLY A 160 -19.59 -19.93 -4.08
CA GLY A 160 -20.67 -18.95 -4.21
C GLY A 160 -20.18 -17.52 -4.21
N GLN A 161 -19.25 -17.22 -3.30
CA GLN A 161 -18.57 -15.91 -3.20
C GLN A 161 -17.84 -15.54 -4.52
N LYS A 162 -17.06 -16.48 -5.09
CA LYS A 162 -16.35 -16.26 -6.37
C LYS A 162 -17.32 -15.95 -7.51
N ARG A 163 -18.41 -16.71 -7.62
CA ARG A 163 -19.43 -16.48 -8.64
C ARG A 163 -20.06 -15.11 -8.49
N HIS A 164 -20.48 -14.77 -7.28
CA HIS A 164 -21.13 -13.48 -6.99
C HIS A 164 -20.23 -12.30 -7.41
N PHE A 165 -18.95 -12.32 -7.05
CA PHE A 165 -18.03 -11.25 -7.43
C PHE A 165 -17.71 -11.23 -8.92
N ALA A 166 -17.59 -12.39 -9.57
CA ALA A 166 -17.45 -12.46 -11.02
C ALA A 166 -18.67 -11.87 -11.75
N ASP A 167 -19.88 -12.21 -11.31
CA ASP A 167 -21.14 -11.68 -11.85
C ASP A 167 -21.25 -10.16 -11.62
N ALA A 168 -20.68 -9.63 -10.54
CA ALA A 168 -20.57 -8.21 -10.25
C ALA A 168 -19.43 -7.50 -11.02
N GLY A 169 -18.71 -8.21 -11.88
CA GLY A 169 -17.61 -7.64 -12.70
C GLY A 169 -16.29 -7.46 -11.96
N VAL A 170 -16.13 -8.03 -10.76
CA VAL A 170 -14.87 -8.04 -10.03
C VAL A 170 -14.01 -9.21 -10.52
N ALA A 171 -12.75 -8.93 -10.87
CA ALA A 171 -11.85 -9.96 -11.38
C ALA A 171 -11.48 -10.97 -10.26
N VAL A 172 -11.74 -12.25 -10.54
CA VAL A 172 -11.40 -13.39 -9.69
C VAL A 172 -10.65 -14.43 -10.52
N ALA A 173 -9.98 -15.38 -9.88
CA ALA A 173 -9.39 -16.52 -10.59
C ALA A 173 -10.49 -17.34 -11.27
N ASP A 174 -10.18 -17.91 -12.44
CA ASP A 174 -11.09 -18.88 -13.09
C ASP A 174 -11.41 -20.00 -12.11
N HIS A 175 -12.67 -20.33 -11.99
CA HIS A 175 -13.13 -21.31 -11.02
C HIS A 175 -14.20 -22.24 -11.59
N ALA A 176 -14.34 -23.42 -11.01
CA ALA A 176 -15.31 -24.41 -11.45
C ALA A 176 -15.75 -25.32 -10.30
N ALA A 177 -17.00 -25.74 -10.33
CA ALA A 177 -17.48 -26.82 -9.46
C ALA A 177 -16.83 -28.14 -9.86
N VAL A 178 -16.46 -28.96 -8.88
CA VAL A 178 -15.90 -30.31 -9.07
C VAL A 178 -16.67 -31.31 -8.21
N PRO A 179 -17.84 -31.76 -8.68
CA PRO A 179 -18.69 -32.68 -7.93
C PRO A 179 -18.09 -34.10 -7.83
N ASP A 180 -17.22 -34.47 -8.77
CA ASP A 180 -16.63 -35.83 -8.88
C ASP A 180 -15.22 -35.79 -9.48
N LEU A 181 -14.59 -36.96 -9.56
CA LEU A 181 -13.22 -37.13 -10.08
C LEU A 181 -13.12 -36.74 -11.55
N ASP A 182 -14.10 -37.12 -12.38
CA ASP A 182 -14.08 -36.84 -13.82
C ASP A 182 -14.15 -35.33 -14.09
N ALA A 183 -15.02 -34.63 -13.36
CA ALA A 183 -15.10 -33.16 -13.41
C ALA A 183 -13.79 -32.50 -12.97
N ALA A 184 -13.15 -33.00 -11.91
CA ALA A 184 -11.88 -32.46 -11.43
C ALA A 184 -10.75 -32.66 -12.44
N VAL A 185 -10.68 -33.83 -13.09
CA VAL A 185 -9.74 -34.11 -14.18
C VAL A 185 -9.99 -33.21 -15.39
N ALA A 186 -11.26 -33.06 -15.82
CA ALA A 186 -11.62 -32.18 -16.93
C ALA A 186 -11.26 -30.71 -16.66
N VAL A 187 -11.43 -30.26 -15.42
CA VAL A 187 -11.01 -28.92 -15.00
C VAL A 187 -9.48 -28.79 -15.07
N GLY A 188 -8.73 -29.80 -14.64
CA GLY A 188 -7.27 -29.82 -14.75
C GLY A 188 -6.77 -29.71 -16.20
N GLU A 189 -7.44 -30.42 -17.13
CA GLU A 189 -7.15 -30.31 -18.56
C GLU A 189 -7.46 -28.92 -19.14
N ARG A 190 -8.51 -28.27 -18.65
CA ARG A 190 -8.92 -26.92 -19.07
C ARG A 190 -8.05 -25.82 -18.47
N PHE A 191 -7.73 -25.90 -17.17
CA PHE A 191 -6.97 -24.86 -16.47
C PHE A 191 -5.47 -25.00 -16.67
N GLY A 192 -4.99 -26.22 -16.97
CA GLY A 192 -3.60 -26.62 -16.89
C GLY A 192 -3.21 -27.00 -15.44
N TYR A 193 -2.06 -27.64 -15.32
CA TYR A 193 -1.46 -27.99 -14.03
C TYR A 193 -0.25 -27.08 -13.75
N PRO A 194 -0.04 -26.66 -12.47
CA PRO A 194 -0.88 -26.96 -11.33
C PRO A 194 -2.18 -26.15 -11.35
N PHE A 195 -3.21 -26.66 -10.60
CA PHE A 195 -4.38 -25.88 -10.21
C PHE A 195 -4.65 -26.09 -8.71
N MET A 196 -5.53 -25.26 -8.14
CA MET A 196 -5.89 -25.33 -6.72
C MET A 196 -7.24 -26.02 -6.57
N LEU A 197 -7.29 -27.10 -5.78
CA LEU A 197 -8.54 -27.68 -5.28
C LEU A 197 -8.82 -27.13 -3.90
N LYS A 198 -10.05 -26.69 -3.65
CA LYS A 198 -10.43 -25.99 -2.42
C LYS A 198 -11.73 -26.50 -1.84
N ALA A 199 -11.82 -26.49 -0.51
CA ALA A 199 -13.08 -26.69 0.19
C ALA A 199 -13.95 -25.41 0.07
N ARG A 200 -15.24 -25.59 -0.24
CA ARG A 200 -16.19 -24.48 -0.35
C ARG A 200 -16.51 -23.85 1.00
N ARG A 201 -16.59 -24.66 2.06
CA ARG A 201 -16.98 -24.25 3.42
C ARG A 201 -16.00 -24.78 4.45
N GLY A 202 -15.86 -24.08 5.57
CA GLY A 202 -15.06 -24.51 6.71
C GLY A 202 -13.53 -24.37 6.54
N ALA A 203 -13.07 -23.68 5.49
CA ALA A 203 -11.65 -23.44 5.24
C ALA A 203 -11.18 -22.13 5.89
N TYR A 204 -10.02 -22.15 6.57
CA TYR A 204 -9.39 -21.01 7.22
C TYR A 204 -7.86 -21.22 7.34
N ASP A 205 -7.07 -20.13 7.41
CA ASP A 205 -5.60 -20.15 7.59
C ASP A 205 -4.89 -21.20 6.71
N GLY A 206 -5.22 -21.26 5.41
CA GLY A 206 -4.66 -22.22 4.44
C GLY A 206 -5.18 -23.64 4.54
N LYS A 207 -5.93 -24.00 5.58
CA LYS A 207 -6.63 -25.30 5.68
C LYS A 207 -7.81 -25.32 4.71
N GLY A 208 -7.96 -26.42 3.97
CA GLY A 208 -8.99 -26.52 2.95
C GLY A 208 -8.52 -26.15 1.54
N ASN A 209 -7.21 -26.07 1.31
CA ASN A 209 -6.59 -25.87 -0.01
C ASN A 209 -5.63 -27.03 -0.31
N ALA A 210 -5.65 -27.56 -1.52
CA ALA A 210 -4.71 -28.58 -1.99
C ALA A 210 -4.23 -28.24 -3.40
N VAL A 211 -2.91 -28.24 -3.60
CA VAL A 211 -2.30 -28.07 -4.93
C VAL A 211 -2.40 -29.38 -5.70
N VAL A 212 -2.96 -29.32 -6.90
CA VAL A 212 -2.99 -30.45 -7.83
C VAL A 212 -1.91 -30.21 -8.88
N ALA A 213 -0.74 -30.85 -8.70
CA ALA A 213 0.42 -30.63 -9.57
C ALA A 213 0.33 -31.40 -10.89
N SER A 214 -0.41 -32.49 -10.92
CA SER A 214 -0.63 -33.33 -12.10
C SER A 214 -1.96 -34.07 -12.02
N ARG A 215 -2.37 -34.71 -13.15
CA ARG A 215 -3.59 -35.55 -13.19
C ARG A 215 -3.57 -36.66 -12.13
N ALA A 216 -2.40 -37.22 -11.84
CA ALA A 216 -2.26 -38.30 -10.86
C ALA A 216 -2.54 -37.86 -9.42
N ASP A 217 -2.40 -36.58 -9.12
CA ASP A 217 -2.57 -36.04 -7.77
C ASP A 217 -4.02 -35.67 -7.43
N VAL A 218 -4.95 -35.63 -8.42
CA VAL A 218 -6.33 -35.15 -8.25
C VAL A 218 -7.04 -35.92 -7.13
N GLU A 219 -7.02 -37.24 -7.14
CA GLU A 219 -7.73 -38.05 -6.15
C GLU A 219 -7.14 -37.91 -4.74
N ALA A 220 -5.82 -37.84 -4.62
CA ALA A 220 -5.14 -37.65 -3.34
C ALA A 220 -5.45 -36.27 -2.76
N ALA A 221 -5.44 -35.21 -3.59
CA ALA A 221 -5.80 -33.87 -3.21
C ALA A 221 -7.27 -33.79 -2.74
N ALA A 222 -8.20 -34.37 -3.49
CA ALA A 222 -9.61 -34.42 -3.09
C ALA A 222 -9.80 -35.16 -1.76
N ARG A 223 -9.14 -36.30 -1.58
CA ARG A 223 -9.22 -37.07 -0.34
C ARG A 223 -8.69 -36.31 0.88
N SER A 224 -7.65 -35.49 0.70
CA SER A 224 -7.12 -34.62 1.77
C SER A 224 -8.10 -33.53 2.21
N LEU A 225 -9.09 -33.20 1.36
CA LEU A 225 -10.12 -32.19 1.59
C LEU A 225 -11.50 -32.81 1.95
N GLY A 226 -11.54 -34.10 2.29
CA GLY A 226 -12.76 -34.81 2.71
C GLY A 226 -13.48 -35.56 1.60
N GLY A 227 -12.93 -35.62 0.38
CA GLY A 227 -13.51 -36.36 -0.74
C GLY A 227 -14.61 -35.63 -1.52
N PHE A 228 -14.97 -36.19 -2.67
CA PHE A 228 -16.01 -35.65 -3.54
C PHE A 228 -17.42 -35.87 -2.97
N GLU A 229 -17.61 -36.94 -2.21
CA GLU A 229 -18.89 -37.33 -1.59
C GLU A 229 -19.45 -36.28 -0.64
N THR A 230 -18.62 -35.39 -0.13
CA THR A 230 -19.08 -34.27 0.70
C THR A 230 -19.77 -33.15 -0.10
N GLY A 231 -19.59 -33.13 -1.44
CA GLY A 231 -20.07 -32.04 -2.30
C GLY A 231 -19.44 -30.68 -1.99
N ASN A 232 -18.35 -30.65 -1.20
CA ASN A 232 -17.76 -29.45 -0.64
C ASN A 232 -16.50 -28.99 -1.41
N LEU A 233 -16.29 -29.43 -2.65
CA LEU A 233 -15.08 -29.11 -3.42
C LEU A 233 -15.38 -28.22 -4.62
N TYR A 234 -14.40 -27.35 -4.96
CA TYR A 234 -14.34 -26.58 -6.18
C TYR A 234 -12.87 -26.38 -6.58
N ALA A 235 -12.64 -26.02 -7.84
CA ALA A 235 -11.30 -25.78 -8.36
C ALA A 235 -11.11 -24.31 -8.73
N GLU A 236 -9.91 -23.79 -8.53
CA GLU A 236 -9.45 -22.50 -9.04
C GLU A 236 -8.21 -22.70 -9.91
N ARG A 237 -8.12 -21.94 -11.02
CA ARG A 237 -6.90 -21.84 -11.81
C ARG A 237 -5.76 -21.32 -10.93
N TRP A 238 -4.59 -21.88 -11.09
CA TRP A 238 -3.39 -21.40 -10.40
C TRP A 238 -3.12 -19.91 -10.75
N ALA A 239 -3.03 -19.07 -9.72
CA ALA A 239 -2.68 -17.67 -9.85
C ALA A 239 -1.18 -17.50 -9.53
N PRO A 240 -0.32 -17.23 -10.53
CA PRO A 240 1.12 -17.02 -10.31
C PRO A 240 1.38 -15.60 -9.78
N PHE A 241 0.87 -15.29 -8.59
CA PHE A 241 0.98 -13.95 -8.02
C PHE A 241 2.41 -13.62 -7.59
N VAL A 242 2.74 -12.33 -7.64
CA VAL A 242 4.01 -11.77 -7.16
C VAL A 242 3.89 -11.15 -5.77
N LYS A 243 2.67 -10.75 -5.38
CA LYS A 243 2.36 -10.24 -4.04
C LYS A 243 0.93 -10.60 -3.65
N GLU A 244 0.74 -10.79 -2.36
CA GLU A 244 -0.59 -10.78 -1.75
C GLU A 244 -0.87 -9.39 -1.18
N LEU A 245 -2.04 -8.84 -1.51
CA LEU A 245 -2.51 -7.55 -1.04
C LEU A 245 -3.79 -7.74 -0.23
N ALA A 246 -4.01 -6.87 0.74
CA ALA A 246 -5.28 -6.81 1.45
C ALA A 246 -5.77 -5.37 1.58
N VAL A 247 -7.10 -5.21 1.59
CA VAL A 247 -7.76 -3.93 1.83
C VAL A 247 -8.90 -4.14 2.80
N MET A 248 -8.88 -3.42 3.91
CA MET A 248 -10.05 -3.32 4.77
C MET A 248 -11.02 -2.33 4.12
N VAL A 249 -12.30 -2.67 4.07
CA VAL A 249 -13.33 -1.83 3.47
C VAL A 249 -14.48 -1.69 4.45
N ALA A 250 -14.82 -0.46 4.82
CA ALA A 250 -16.01 -0.18 5.61
C ALA A 250 -17.21 0.03 4.68
N ARG A 251 -18.37 -0.50 5.06
CA ARG A 251 -19.65 -0.25 4.41
C ARG A 251 -20.66 0.21 5.45
N SER A 252 -21.21 1.41 5.25
CA SER A 252 -22.25 1.95 6.12
C SER A 252 -23.62 1.34 5.83
N ARG A 253 -24.58 1.57 6.71
CA ARG A 253 -25.99 1.18 6.49
C ARG A 253 -26.63 1.86 5.28
N SER A 254 -26.16 3.06 4.91
CA SER A 254 -26.61 3.76 3.70
C SER A 254 -25.98 3.24 2.41
N GLY A 255 -25.04 2.29 2.50
CA GLY A 255 -24.33 1.75 1.35
C GLY A 255 -23.07 2.54 0.97
N GLU A 256 -22.67 3.56 1.73
CA GLU A 256 -21.37 4.22 1.55
C GLU A 256 -20.24 3.22 1.77
N VAL A 257 -19.27 3.19 0.86
CA VAL A 257 -18.13 2.26 0.89
C VAL A 257 -16.84 3.05 0.99
N LEU A 258 -16.01 2.74 1.99
CA LEU A 258 -14.79 3.48 2.29
C LEU A 258 -13.61 2.52 2.51
N PRO A 259 -12.66 2.40 1.54
CA PRO A 259 -11.49 1.55 1.68
C PRO A 259 -10.41 2.18 2.56
N PHE A 260 -9.74 1.37 3.36
CA PHE A 260 -8.49 1.69 4.06
C PHE A 260 -7.28 1.63 3.11
N PRO A 261 -6.11 2.13 3.52
CA PRO A 261 -4.87 1.97 2.76
C PRO A 261 -4.60 0.50 2.43
N VAL A 262 -4.21 0.26 1.18
CA VAL A 262 -3.82 -1.08 0.71
C VAL A 262 -2.57 -1.53 1.43
N VAL A 263 -2.57 -2.75 1.94
CA VAL A 263 -1.42 -3.39 2.58
C VAL A 263 -0.90 -4.55 1.73
N GLU A 264 0.40 -4.81 1.81
CA GLU A 264 0.93 -6.10 1.40
C GLU A 264 1.00 -7.04 2.59
N THR A 265 0.80 -8.32 2.33
CA THR A 265 0.85 -9.38 3.34
C THR A 265 1.92 -10.39 2.99
N VAL A 266 2.69 -10.80 3.99
CA VAL A 266 3.67 -11.89 3.89
C VAL A 266 3.19 -13.02 4.78
N HIS A 267 3.07 -14.20 4.19
CA HIS A 267 2.62 -15.41 4.89
C HIS A 267 3.80 -16.33 5.23
N ARG A 268 3.68 -17.00 6.38
CA ARG A 268 4.55 -18.11 6.79
C ARG A 268 3.66 -19.32 7.03
N ASP A 269 3.92 -20.44 6.34
CA ASP A 269 3.10 -21.66 6.41
C ASP A 269 1.60 -21.38 6.19
N SER A 270 1.27 -20.54 5.19
CA SER A 270 -0.10 -20.07 4.86
C SER A 270 -0.79 -19.25 5.97
N ILE A 271 -0.06 -18.80 6.99
CA ILE A 271 -0.57 -17.95 8.06
C ILE A 271 -0.02 -16.54 7.84
N CYS A 272 -0.89 -15.52 7.81
CA CYS A 272 -0.45 -14.13 7.73
C CYS A 272 0.52 -13.82 8.87
N TRP A 273 1.76 -13.46 8.52
CA TRP A 273 2.82 -13.19 9.49
C TRP A 273 3.10 -11.71 9.64
N VAL A 274 3.27 -11.00 8.53
CA VAL A 274 3.57 -9.56 8.52
C VAL A 274 2.68 -8.86 7.51
N THR A 275 2.23 -7.65 7.83
CA THR A 275 1.59 -6.74 6.89
C THR A 275 2.30 -5.39 6.90
N GLU A 276 2.44 -4.75 5.74
CA GLU A 276 3.02 -3.41 5.60
C GLU A 276 2.04 -2.46 4.92
N ALA A 277 1.77 -1.32 5.55
CA ALA A 277 0.93 -0.22 5.08
C ALA A 277 1.77 1.06 4.85
N PRO A 278 1.64 1.74 3.71
CA PRO A 278 0.99 1.28 2.48
C PRO A 278 1.82 0.21 1.78
N ALA A 279 1.18 -0.69 1.03
CA ALA A 279 1.83 -1.72 0.25
C ALA A 279 2.95 -1.18 -0.65
N ASP A 280 4.05 -1.93 -0.78
CA ASP A 280 5.20 -1.57 -1.62
C ASP A 280 4.94 -1.92 -3.08
N VAL A 281 3.98 -1.22 -3.67
CA VAL A 281 3.57 -1.30 -5.07
C VAL A 281 3.36 0.10 -5.63
N SER A 282 3.18 0.21 -6.95
CA SER A 282 2.95 1.52 -7.60
C SER A 282 1.69 2.22 -7.05
N PRO A 283 1.63 3.57 -7.05
CA PRO A 283 0.41 4.29 -6.69
C PRO A 283 -0.81 3.81 -7.50
N ARG A 284 -0.64 3.59 -8.80
CA ARG A 284 -1.69 3.07 -9.69
C ARG A 284 -2.19 1.70 -9.24
N THR A 285 -1.29 0.80 -8.82
CA THR A 285 -1.68 -0.53 -8.30
C THR A 285 -2.47 -0.40 -7.01
N ARG A 286 -2.06 0.51 -6.09
CA ARG A 286 -2.82 0.76 -4.85
C ARG A 286 -4.21 1.31 -5.13
N GLU A 287 -4.33 2.29 -6.03
CA GLU A 287 -5.62 2.85 -6.45
C GLU A 287 -6.52 1.79 -7.06
N ALA A 288 -5.99 0.94 -7.96
CA ALA A 288 -6.72 -0.15 -8.58
C ALA A 288 -7.17 -1.19 -7.56
N ALA A 289 -6.32 -1.57 -6.59
CA ALA A 289 -6.66 -2.52 -5.53
C ALA A 289 -7.74 -1.96 -4.60
N ALA A 290 -7.65 -0.69 -4.19
CA ALA A 290 -8.68 -0.04 -3.38
C ALA A 290 -10.03 0.04 -4.12
N ALA A 291 -10.00 0.38 -5.41
CA ALA A 291 -11.21 0.44 -6.25
C ALA A 291 -11.85 -0.94 -6.44
N ALA A 292 -11.05 -1.98 -6.69
CA ALA A 292 -11.54 -3.36 -6.83
C ALA A 292 -12.16 -3.88 -5.52
N ALA A 293 -11.52 -3.60 -4.38
CA ALA A 293 -12.03 -3.95 -3.07
C ALA A 293 -13.34 -3.21 -2.76
N ALA A 294 -13.41 -1.91 -3.04
CA ALA A 294 -14.62 -1.11 -2.86
C ALA A 294 -15.77 -1.63 -3.74
N ALA A 295 -15.51 -1.98 -5.00
CA ALA A 295 -16.51 -2.57 -5.91
C ALA A 295 -17.04 -3.91 -5.39
N ALA A 296 -16.16 -4.78 -4.86
CA ALA A 296 -16.57 -6.04 -4.26
C ALA A 296 -17.52 -5.83 -3.08
N ILE A 297 -17.20 -4.89 -2.17
CA ILE A 297 -18.03 -4.66 -0.98
C ILE A 297 -19.31 -3.88 -1.32
N ALA A 298 -19.31 -3.05 -2.37
CA ALA A 298 -20.52 -2.40 -2.86
C ALA A 298 -21.56 -3.43 -3.39
N ALA A 299 -21.12 -4.60 -3.84
CA ALA A 299 -21.97 -5.69 -4.31
C ALA A 299 -22.56 -6.55 -3.18
N LEU A 300 -22.24 -6.28 -1.92
CA LEU A 300 -22.78 -6.97 -0.74
C LEU A 300 -23.84 -6.13 -0.03
N ASP A 301 -24.61 -6.78 0.84
CA ASP A 301 -25.59 -6.15 1.72
C ASP A 301 -25.09 -6.10 3.17
N GLY A 302 -25.68 -5.15 3.95
CA GLY A 302 -25.38 -4.96 5.36
C GLY A 302 -24.19 -4.04 5.59
N ALA A 303 -23.95 -3.72 6.86
CA ALA A 303 -22.95 -2.77 7.31
C ALA A 303 -21.83 -3.46 8.11
N GLY A 304 -20.66 -2.85 8.13
CA GLY A 304 -19.51 -3.34 8.89
C GLY A 304 -18.18 -3.08 8.19
N VAL A 305 -17.13 -3.68 8.69
CA VAL A 305 -15.82 -3.73 8.03
C VAL A 305 -15.61 -5.12 7.44
N PHE A 306 -15.12 -5.14 6.23
CA PHE A 306 -14.82 -6.35 5.47
C PHE A 306 -13.33 -6.40 5.16
N GLY A 307 -12.70 -7.57 5.28
CA GLY A 307 -11.33 -7.80 4.83
C GLY A 307 -11.33 -8.38 3.43
N VAL A 308 -10.74 -7.67 2.47
CA VAL A 308 -10.64 -8.12 1.06
C VAL A 308 -9.21 -8.52 0.78
N GLU A 309 -8.97 -9.77 0.42
CA GLU A 309 -7.68 -10.30 0.02
C GLU A 309 -7.58 -10.42 -1.50
N MET A 310 -6.43 -10.06 -2.05
CA MET A 310 -6.18 -10.03 -3.49
C MET A 310 -4.80 -10.52 -3.85
N PHE A 311 -4.67 -11.07 -5.05
CA PHE A 311 -3.41 -11.42 -5.69
C PHE A 311 -3.02 -10.36 -6.72
N LEU A 312 -1.78 -9.88 -6.64
CA LEU A 312 -1.15 -9.07 -7.68
C LEU A 312 -0.37 -9.98 -8.60
N LEU A 313 -0.73 -10.00 -9.89
CA LEU A 313 -0.06 -10.81 -10.91
C LEU A 313 1.16 -10.08 -11.51
N PRO A 314 2.07 -10.79 -12.21
CA PRO A 314 3.26 -10.19 -12.83
C PRO A 314 2.97 -9.09 -13.86
N ASP A 315 1.82 -9.16 -14.53
CA ASP A 315 1.37 -8.16 -15.51
C ASP A 315 0.73 -6.92 -14.87
N GLY A 316 0.65 -6.88 -13.53
CA GLY A 316 0.03 -5.80 -12.76
C GLY A 316 -1.47 -5.93 -12.60
N SER A 317 -2.11 -6.97 -13.13
CA SER A 317 -3.52 -7.25 -12.91
C SER A 317 -3.77 -7.77 -11.48
N LEU A 318 -5.01 -7.58 -11.02
CA LEU A 318 -5.43 -7.94 -9.67
C LEU A 318 -6.54 -9.01 -9.74
N LEU A 319 -6.45 -10.01 -8.89
CA LEU A 319 -7.50 -11.01 -8.70
C LEU A 319 -7.96 -10.99 -7.25
N LEU A 320 -9.26 -10.84 -7.01
CA LEU A 320 -9.83 -11.02 -5.68
C LEU A 320 -9.69 -12.48 -5.26
N ASN A 321 -9.07 -12.71 -4.10
CA ASN A 321 -8.95 -14.03 -3.50
C ASN A 321 -10.16 -14.36 -2.65
N GLU A 322 -10.37 -13.64 -1.55
CA GLU A 322 -11.52 -13.87 -0.66
C GLU A 322 -11.92 -12.60 0.09
N VAL A 323 -13.12 -12.61 0.66
CA VAL A 323 -13.65 -11.57 1.53
C VAL A 323 -14.04 -12.18 2.87
N ALA A 324 -13.63 -11.53 3.96
CA ALA A 324 -14.09 -11.81 5.31
C ALA A 324 -15.13 -10.76 5.73
N PRO A 325 -16.27 -11.14 6.37
CA PRO A 325 -17.39 -10.22 6.69
C PRO A 325 -17.21 -9.55 8.05
N ARG A 326 -15.99 -9.24 8.45
CA ARG A 326 -15.60 -8.77 9.78
C ARG A 326 -14.25 -8.05 9.73
N PRO A 327 -13.87 -7.33 10.79
CA PRO A 327 -12.49 -6.88 10.95
C PRO A 327 -11.49 -8.03 10.71
N HIS A 328 -10.42 -7.74 9.98
CA HIS A 328 -9.49 -8.76 9.54
C HIS A 328 -8.11 -8.59 10.14
N ASN A 329 -7.37 -9.70 10.26
CA ASN A 329 -6.02 -9.70 10.82
C ASN A 329 -5.08 -8.74 10.09
N SER A 330 -5.16 -8.69 8.76
CA SER A 330 -4.36 -7.77 7.94
C SER A 330 -4.66 -6.28 8.21
N GLY A 331 -5.77 -5.98 8.89
CA GLY A 331 -6.19 -4.62 9.28
C GLY A 331 -5.80 -4.21 10.71
N HIS A 332 -5.10 -5.06 11.49
CA HIS A 332 -4.75 -4.70 12.88
C HIS A 332 -3.84 -3.49 12.97
N TYR A 333 -3.00 -3.24 11.95
CA TYR A 333 -2.16 -2.04 11.86
C TYR A 333 -2.96 -0.74 12.01
N THR A 334 -4.26 -0.77 11.70
CA THR A 334 -5.12 0.42 11.73
C THR A 334 -5.33 0.99 13.12
N ILE A 335 -5.12 0.19 14.19
CA ILE A 335 -5.31 0.64 15.58
C ILE A 335 -4.42 1.84 15.87
N GLU A 336 -3.13 1.75 15.58
CA GLU A 336 -2.18 2.84 15.77
C GLU A 336 -1.90 3.61 14.47
N GLY A 337 -1.97 2.91 13.32
CA GLY A 337 -1.55 3.45 12.03
C GLY A 337 -2.56 4.36 11.36
N CYS A 338 -3.87 4.20 11.60
CA CYS A 338 -4.91 5.00 10.94
C CYS A 338 -5.57 6.00 11.89
N VAL A 339 -6.20 7.03 11.33
CA VAL A 339 -6.98 8.03 12.10
C VAL A 339 -8.13 7.32 12.81
N THR A 340 -8.88 6.49 12.08
CA THR A 340 -9.94 5.61 12.61
C THR A 340 -9.51 4.16 12.44
N SER A 341 -9.56 3.35 13.51
CA SER A 341 -9.23 1.93 13.43
C SER A 341 -10.32 1.14 12.71
N GLN A 342 -9.98 -0.05 12.16
CA GLN A 342 -10.98 -0.95 11.57
C GLN A 342 -12.06 -1.36 12.60
N PHE A 343 -11.73 -1.39 13.88
CA PHE A 343 -12.66 -1.77 14.96
C PHE A 343 -13.63 -0.63 15.28
N GLU A 344 -13.14 0.60 15.43
CA GLU A 344 -13.97 1.78 15.56
C GLU A 344 -14.88 1.95 14.33
N GLN A 345 -14.32 1.77 13.14
CA GLN A 345 -15.06 1.88 11.89
C GLN A 345 -16.17 0.83 11.77
N HIS A 346 -15.90 -0.41 12.22
CA HIS A 346 -16.92 -1.46 12.25
C HIS A 346 -18.09 -1.09 13.17
N LEU A 347 -17.79 -0.61 14.38
CA LEU A 347 -18.82 -0.15 15.32
C LEU A 347 -19.61 1.04 14.76
N ARG A 348 -18.94 2.03 14.13
CA ARG A 348 -19.64 3.14 13.46
C ARG A 348 -20.58 2.64 12.37
N ALA A 349 -20.10 1.72 11.54
CA ALA A 349 -20.87 1.16 10.43
C ALA A 349 -22.13 0.44 10.93
N VAL A 350 -22.00 -0.51 11.86
CA VAL A 350 -23.13 -1.30 12.37
C VAL A 350 -24.12 -0.46 13.19
N LEU A 351 -23.65 0.60 13.86
CA LEU A 351 -24.48 1.55 14.60
C LEU A 351 -25.17 2.58 13.70
N GLY A 352 -24.84 2.63 12.39
CA GLY A 352 -25.34 3.64 11.47
C GLY A 352 -24.76 5.05 11.72
N TRP A 353 -23.60 5.14 12.39
CA TRP A 353 -22.90 6.39 12.59
C TRP A 353 -22.10 6.77 11.34
N PRO A 354 -21.73 8.06 11.16
CA PRO A 354 -20.86 8.46 10.06
C PRO A 354 -19.53 7.71 10.08
N LEU A 355 -19.08 7.25 8.91
CA LEU A 355 -17.77 6.60 8.78
C LEU A 355 -16.66 7.60 9.11
N GLY A 356 -15.61 7.13 9.76
CA GLY A 356 -14.43 7.92 10.11
C GLY A 356 -13.38 7.91 9.00
N ASP A 357 -12.36 8.76 9.12
CA ASP A 357 -11.24 8.84 8.19
C ASP A 357 -10.34 7.58 8.30
N PRO A 358 -10.20 6.75 7.23
CA PRO A 358 -9.37 5.55 7.24
C PRO A 358 -7.90 5.82 6.93
N SER A 359 -7.50 7.07 6.66
CA SER A 359 -6.15 7.41 6.24
C SER A 359 -5.09 7.10 7.32
N LEU A 360 -3.85 6.85 6.87
CA LEU A 360 -2.70 6.75 7.78
C LEU A 360 -2.49 8.07 8.51
N ARG A 361 -2.18 8.00 9.80
CA ARG A 361 -2.04 9.16 10.70
C ARG A 361 -0.96 10.16 10.30
N GLY A 362 -0.09 9.85 9.40
CA GLY A 362 0.99 10.73 8.93
C GLY A 362 0.80 11.29 7.52
N SER A 363 -0.33 11.05 6.88
CA SER A 363 -0.54 11.39 5.47
C SER A 363 -0.96 12.84 5.18
N GLY A 364 -1.18 13.66 6.21
CA GLY A 364 -1.57 15.08 6.07
C GLY A 364 -0.39 16.06 6.22
N ALA A 365 -0.44 17.20 5.54
CA ALA A 365 0.55 18.26 5.68
C ALA A 365 0.60 18.78 7.12
N GLY A 366 1.74 18.58 7.81
CA GLY A 366 1.97 19.02 9.20
C GLY A 366 1.64 17.99 10.28
N SER A 367 1.27 16.75 9.93
CA SER A 367 0.97 15.72 10.93
C SER A 367 2.23 15.08 11.54
N VAL A 368 2.16 14.82 12.86
CA VAL A 368 3.25 14.24 13.67
C VAL A 368 3.20 12.70 13.69
N GLY A 369 2.36 12.08 12.85
CA GLY A 369 2.14 10.63 12.78
C GLY A 369 3.08 9.91 11.81
N GLY A 370 3.05 8.58 11.82
CA GLY A 370 3.86 7.74 10.93
C GLY A 370 3.24 7.61 9.52
N GLU A 371 4.04 7.80 8.48
CA GLU A 371 3.62 7.57 7.09
C GLU A 371 3.60 6.08 6.71
N SER A 372 4.09 5.20 7.57
CA SER A 372 4.14 3.75 7.37
C SER A 372 3.86 3.01 8.68
N ALA A 373 3.10 1.93 8.57
CA ALA A 373 2.77 1.03 9.67
C ALA A 373 3.05 -0.42 9.25
N ILE A 374 3.67 -1.19 10.13
CA ILE A 374 3.87 -2.62 9.94
C ILE A 374 3.17 -3.35 11.09
N MET A 375 2.38 -4.37 10.79
CA MET A 375 1.84 -5.29 11.79
C MET A 375 2.58 -6.63 11.70
N LEU A 376 3.12 -7.07 12.82
CA LEU A 376 3.74 -8.38 13.01
C LEU A 376 2.86 -9.25 13.88
N ASN A 377 2.38 -10.38 13.38
CA ASN A 377 1.72 -11.38 14.21
C ASN A 377 2.74 -12.12 15.09
N ILE A 378 2.45 -12.22 16.36
CA ILE A 378 3.18 -13.10 17.30
C ILE A 378 2.57 -14.50 17.14
N LEU A 379 3.29 -15.36 16.45
CA LEU A 379 2.90 -16.75 16.22
C LEU A 379 3.57 -17.65 17.26
N GLY A 380 2.84 -18.62 17.80
CA GLY A 380 3.44 -19.68 18.60
C GLY A 380 4.49 -20.41 17.77
N ALA A 381 5.74 -20.39 18.20
CA ALA A 381 6.82 -21.08 17.51
C ALA A 381 6.90 -22.57 17.89
N ALA A 382 6.40 -22.91 19.09
CA ALA A 382 6.28 -24.25 19.62
C ALA A 382 4.99 -24.37 20.45
N ASP A 383 4.65 -25.59 20.84
CA ASP A 383 3.56 -25.87 21.77
C ASP A 383 3.98 -25.63 23.23
N GLY A 384 3.04 -25.24 24.08
CA GLY A 384 3.22 -25.11 25.53
C GLY A 384 4.21 -24.02 25.95
N ASP A 385 4.91 -24.24 27.07
CA ASP A 385 5.77 -23.24 27.72
C ASP A 385 6.90 -22.71 26.83
N ALA A 386 7.48 -23.54 25.99
CA ALA A 386 8.52 -23.12 25.06
C ALA A 386 7.99 -22.05 24.06
N GLY A 387 6.76 -22.24 23.57
CA GLY A 387 6.10 -21.27 22.72
C GLY A 387 5.76 -19.96 23.47
N VAL A 388 5.37 -20.07 24.74
CA VAL A 388 5.10 -18.88 25.60
C VAL A 388 6.37 -18.05 25.78
N VAL A 389 7.50 -18.68 26.12
CA VAL A 389 8.79 -18.00 26.30
C VAL A 389 9.18 -17.23 25.04
N GLN A 390 9.12 -17.86 23.87
CA GLN A 390 9.48 -17.21 22.59
C GLN A 390 8.54 -16.04 22.25
N ALA A 391 7.24 -16.19 22.51
CA ALA A 391 6.29 -15.10 22.31
C ALA A 391 6.61 -13.91 23.23
N HIS A 392 6.93 -14.16 24.51
CA HIS A 392 7.30 -13.14 25.47
C HIS A 392 8.64 -12.46 25.11
N GLU A 393 9.61 -13.16 24.58
CA GLU A 393 10.85 -12.55 24.08
C GLU A 393 10.57 -11.57 22.94
N THR A 394 9.67 -11.93 22.00
CA THR A 394 9.26 -11.03 20.92
C THR A 394 8.57 -9.80 21.49
N MET A 395 7.69 -9.96 22.48
CA MET A 395 7.04 -8.83 23.17
C MET A 395 8.08 -7.93 23.87
N ALA A 396 9.05 -8.52 24.57
CA ALA A 396 10.10 -7.75 25.27
C ALA A 396 10.91 -6.88 24.30
N ARG A 397 11.29 -7.45 23.14
CA ARG A 397 11.96 -6.68 22.06
C ARG A 397 11.06 -5.56 21.52
N ALA A 398 9.77 -5.83 21.36
CA ALA A 398 8.82 -4.82 20.91
C ALA A 398 8.65 -3.68 21.91
N TYR A 399 8.52 -3.98 23.21
CA TYR A 399 8.46 -2.95 24.25
C TYR A 399 9.73 -2.09 24.33
N ALA A 400 10.90 -2.64 23.99
CA ALA A 400 12.17 -1.91 23.92
C ALA A 400 12.32 -1.11 22.61
N THR A 401 11.39 -1.24 21.65
CA THR A 401 11.47 -0.59 20.34
C THR A 401 10.55 0.63 20.29
N PRO A 402 11.08 1.87 20.17
CA PRO A 402 10.25 3.07 20.05
C PRO A 402 9.31 2.99 18.83
N GLY A 403 8.03 3.31 19.04
CA GLY A 403 7.01 3.27 17.99
C GLY A 403 6.42 1.88 17.73
N ALA A 404 6.73 0.89 18.59
CA ALA A 404 6.05 -0.40 18.60
C ALA A 404 4.99 -0.44 19.69
N SER A 405 3.80 -0.96 19.37
CA SER A 405 2.67 -1.19 20.26
C SER A 405 2.34 -2.68 20.29
N VAL A 406 2.23 -3.27 21.47
CA VAL A 406 2.02 -4.71 21.67
C VAL A 406 0.58 -4.98 22.06
N HIS A 407 -0.04 -5.94 21.36
CA HIS A 407 -1.38 -6.44 21.65
C HIS A 407 -1.30 -7.93 21.96
N TRP A 408 -1.39 -8.28 23.23
CA TRP A 408 -1.50 -9.67 23.68
C TRP A 408 -2.96 -10.08 23.77
N TYR A 409 -3.31 -11.24 23.22
CA TYR A 409 -4.72 -11.63 23.13
C TYR A 409 -5.28 -12.29 24.39
N GLY A 410 -4.43 -12.83 25.26
CA GLY A 410 -4.87 -13.51 26.49
C GLY A 410 -5.55 -14.85 26.20
N LYS A 411 -5.10 -15.58 25.19
CA LYS A 411 -5.60 -16.94 24.89
C LYS A 411 -4.95 -17.97 25.80
N ASP A 412 -5.71 -18.97 26.19
CA ASP A 412 -5.18 -20.10 26.92
C ASP A 412 -4.22 -20.90 26.06
N GLY A 413 -3.00 -21.09 26.56
CA GLY A 413 -1.93 -21.84 25.97
C GLY A 413 -1.39 -21.24 24.65
N VAL A 414 -0.20 -21.67 24.29
CA VAL A 414 0.43 -21.38 22.99
C VAL A 414 0.57 -22.68 22.24
N ALA A 415 0.10 -22.70 20.98
CA ALA A 415 0.31 -23.80 20.06
C ALA A 415 1.08 -23.30 18.82
N LYS A 416 1.86 -24.20 18.20
CA LYS A 416 2.60 -23.86 16.99
C LYS A 416 1.69 -23.29 15.91
N GLY A 417 2.06 -22.13 15.35
CA GLY A 417 1.30 -21.41 14.34
C GLY A 417 0.08 -20.63 14.85
N ARG A 418 -0.31 -20.77 16.13
CA ARG A 418 -1.44 -20.01 16.69
C ARG A 418 -1.06 -18.54 16.87
N LYS A 419 -1.88 -17.63 16.38
CA LYS A 419 -1.75 -16.19 16.63
C LYS A 419 -2.09 -15.89 18.10
N VAL A 420 -1.12 -15.46 18.90
CA VAL A 420 -1.28 -15.19 20.33
C VAL A 420 -1.22 -13.70 20.67
N GLY A 421 -0.77 -12.89 19.74
CA GLY A 421 -0.69 -11.44 19.84
C GLY A 421 -0.29 -10.83 18.52
N HIS A 422 -0.16 -9.51 18.48
CA HIS A 422 0.48 -8.79 17.39
C HIS A 422 1.24 -7.57 17.91
N VAL A 423 2.13 -7.05 17.08
CA VAL A 423 2.84 -5.79 17.29
C VAL A 423 2.55 -4.87 16.12
N THR A 424 2.09 -3.65 16.38
CA THR A 424 2.05 -2.59 15.38
C THR A 424 3.29 -1.72 15.52
N ILE A 425 3.98 -1.47 14.44
CA ILE A 425 5.24 -0.70 14.39
C ILE A 425 5.03 0.48 13.43
N LEU A 426 5.11 1.69 13.96
CA LEU A 426 4.99 2.92 13.18
C LEU A 426 6.36 3.47 12.78
N GLY A 427 6.44 4.09 11.60
CA GLY A 427 7.62 4.82 11.11
C GLY A 427 7.24 6.04 10.30
N ARG A 428 8.06 7.09 10.33
CA ARG A 428 7.90 8.28 9.48
C ARG A 428 8.18 7.97 7.99
N SER A 429 8.73 6.79 7.75
CA SER A 429 8.95 6.24 6.41
C SER A 429 8.94 4.72 6.49
N ARG A 430 8.76 4.06 5.34
CA ARG A 430 8.88 2.60 5.23
C ARG A 430 10.24 2.10 5.74
N ALA A 431 11.32 2.77 5.38
CA ALA A 431 12.67 2.40 5.82
C ALA A 431 12.80 2.43 7.35
N GLU A 432 12.23 3.44 8.00
CA GLU A 432 12.24 3.54 9.47
C GLU A 432 11.39 2.45 10.13
N ALA A 433 10.18 2.18 9.58
CA ALA A 433 9.32 1.12 10.09
C ALA A 433 10.00 -0.26 9.97
N ARG A 434 10.60 -0.57 8.82
CA ARG A 434 11.36 -1.83 8.59
C ARG A 434 12.60 -1.93 9.50
N ALA A 435 13.33 -0.83 9.70
CA ALA A 435 14.47 -0.82 10.64
C ALA A 435 14.04 -1.06 12.09
N ARG A 436 12.85 -0.60 12.49
CA ARG A 436 12.24 -0.91 13.80
C ARG A 436 11.77 -2.35 13.88
N LEU A 437 11.14 -2.87 12.82
CA LEU A 437 10.74 -4.28 12.72
C LEU A 437 11.95 -5.20 12.89
N ALA A 438 13.10 -4.89 12.28
CA ALA A 438 14.31 -5.69 12.39
C ALA A 438 14.83 -5.83 13.85
N ARG A 439 14.52 -4.88 14.73
CA ARG A 439 14.83 -4.98 16.16
C ARG A 439 13.89 -5.93 16.91
N VAL A 440 12.66 -6.05 16.44
CA VAL A 440 11.64 -6.92 17.03
C VAL A 440 11.77 -8.34 16.48
N ASP A 441 11.87 -8.46 15.15
CA ASP A 441 11.97 -9.73 14.42
C ASP A 441 12.75 -9.49 13.11
N ALA A 442 14.02 -9.93 13.08
CA ALA A 442 14.90 -9.75 11.93
C ALA A 442 14.46 -10.60 10.71
N ASP A 443 13.90 -11.79 10.94
CA ASP A 443 13.40 -12.66 9.88
C ASP A 443 12.18 -12.05 9.19
N ALA A 444 11.30 -11.41 9.96
CA ALA A 444 10.15 -10.71 9.44
C ALA A 444 10.56 -9.51 8.57
N ALA A 445 11.56 -8.75 8.99
CA ALA A 445 12.11 -7.64 8.21
C ALA A 445 12.73 -8.14 6.89
N LEU A 446 13.51 -9.21 6.95
CA LEU A 446 14.09 -9.85 5.76
C LEU A 446 13.00 -10.42 4.82
N ALA A 447 11.91 -10.94 5.35
CA ALA A 447 10.79 -11.44 4.55
C ALA A 447 10.10 -10.30 3.78
N LEU A 448 9.89 -9.13 4.39
CA LEU A 448 9.40 -7.94 3.70
C LEU A 448 10.38 -7.40 2.66
N GLU A 449 11.68 -7.46 2.90
CA GLU A 449 12.69 -7.10 1.90
C GLU A 449 12.65 -8.04 0.69
N LYS A 450 12.46 -9.32 0.90
CA LYS A 450 12.35 -10.33 -0.17
C LYS A 450 11.03 -10.23 -0.94
N SER A 451 9.93 -9.84 -0.28
CA SER A 451 8.63 -9.61 -0.92
C SER A 451 8.59 -8.27 -1.67
N SER A 452 9.43 -7.30 -1.27
CA SER A 452 9.66 -6.12 -2.09
C SER A 452 10.26 -6.61 -3.41
N PRO A 453 9.76 -6.16 -4.56
CA PRO A 453 10.44 -6.46 -5.80
C PRO A 453 11.85 -5.93 -5.64
N SER A 454 12.77 -6.82 -5.20
CA SER A 454 14.17 -6.56 -5.36
C SER A 454 14.34 -6.44 -6.87
N PHE A 455 14.63 -5.25 -7.37
CA PHE A 455 15.27 -5.06 -8.65
C PHE A 455 16.68 -5.68 -8.53
N SER A 456 16.71 -7.00 -8.27
CA SER A 456 17.86 -7.83 -8.56
C SER A 456 17.58 -8.43 -9.93
N PRO A 457 18.42 -8.21 -10.91
CA PRO A 457 18.23 -8.79 -12.22
C PRO A 457 18.55 -10.29 -12.16
N SER A 458 17.57 -11.12 -11.82
CA SER A 458 17.65 -12.57 -12.05
C SER A 458 16.38 -13.05 -12.75
N SER A 459 16.52 -13.22 -14.06
CA SER A 459 15.84 -14.17 -14.97
C SER A 459 14.33 -14.34 -14.81
N SER A 460 13.53 -13.49 -15.47
CA SER A 460 12.54 -13.84 -16.49
C SER A 460 11.80 -12.59 -16.97
N SER A 461 12.01 -12.23 -18.22
CA SER A 461 11.20 -11.39 -19.14
C SER A 461 10.31 -10.25 -18.56
N SER A 462 10.88 -9.35 -17.74
CA SER A 462 10.55 -7.94 -17.86
C SER A 462 11.62 -7.37 -18.79
N THR A 463 11.26 -7.00 -19.98
CA THR A 463 12.15 -6.23 -20.85
C THR A 463 12.51 -4.97 -20.09
N ASN A 464 13.70 -4.96 -19.42
CA ASN A 464 14.33 -3.71 -18.98
C ASN A 464 14.28 -2.80 -20.21
N MET A 465 13.62 -1.66 -20.08
CA MET A 465 13.49 -0.72 -21.21
C MET A 465 14.88 -0.23 -21.67
N PHE A 466 15.88 -0.41 -20.82
CA PHE A 466 17.28 -0.11 -21.09
C PHE A 466 18.17 -1.32 -20.73
N PRO A 467 19.05 -1.76 -21.64
CA PRO A 467 19.97 -2.87 -21.39
C PRO A 467 20.98 -2.52 -20.28
N PRO A 468 21.62 -3.53 -19.65
CA PRO A 468 22.77 -3.31 -18.78
C PRO A 468 23.83 -2.47 -19.49
N THR A 469 24.51 -1.58 -18.75
CA THR A 469 25.54 -0.70 -19.31
C THR A 469 26.81 -0.71 -18.45
N THR A 470 27.97 -0.58 -19.09
CA THR A 470 29.25 -0.31 -18.43
C THR A 470 29.48 1.17 -18.19
N ALA A 471 28.67 2.02 -18.84
CA ALA A 471 28.76 3.47 -18.76
C ALA A 471 28.51 3.98 -17.32
N LYS A 472 29.35 4.92 -16.89
CA LYS A 472 29.21 5.59 -15.58
C LYS A 472 28.38 6.86 -15.66
N VAL A 473 28.17 7.40 -16.86
CA VAL A 473 27.39 8.63 -17.12
C VAL A 473 26.31 8.33 -18.14
N GLY A 474 25.07 8.73 -17.81
CA GLY A 474 23.96 8.71 -18.75
C GLY A 474 23.75 10.09 -19.36
N ILE A 475 23.70 10.21 -20.69
CA ILE A 475 23.40 11.45 -21.40
C ILE A 475 22.03 11.27 -22.06
N ILE A 476 21.05 12.00 -21.59
CA ILE A 476 19.67 11.94 -22.07
C ILE A 476 19.19 13.27 -22.62
N MET A 477 18.30 13.23 -23.59
CA MET A 477 17.74 14.42 -24.23
C MET A 477 16.29 14.25 -24.63
N GLY A 478 15.54 15.35 -24.69
CA GLY A 478 14.11 15.35 -25.01
C GLY A 478 13.78 15.00 -26.47
N SER A 479 14.74 15.23 -27.37
CA SER A 479 14.64 14.97 -28.80
C SER A 479 16.03 14.70 -29.37
N ASP A 480 16.09 13.99 -30.51
CA ASP A 480 17.29 13.82 -31.35
C ASP A 480 17.82 15.14 -31.93
N SER A 481 16.95 16.15 -32.06
CA SER A 481 17.34 17.52 -32.40
C SER A 481 18.33 18.16 -31.42
N ASP A 482 18.38 17.68 -30.19
CA ASP A 482 19.27 18.18 -29.15
C ASP A 482 20.66 17.50 -29.21
N LEU A 483 20.77 16.39 -29.96
CA LEU A 483 22.00 15.59 -30.05
C LEU A 483 23.25 16.38 -30.49
N PRO A 484 23.16 17.30 -31.46
CA PRO A 484 24.35 18.09 -31.84
C PRO A 484 24.95 18.87 -30.69
N THR A 485 24.11 19.40 -29.78
CA THR A 485 24.56 20.08 -28.57
C THR A 485 25.07 19.08 -27.54
N MET A 486 24.33 17.99 -27.31
CA MET A 486 24.62 17.03 -26.25
C MET A 486 25.83 16.14 -26.53
N ALA A 487 26.21 15.95 -27.80
CA ALA A 487 27.41 15.21 -28.20
C ALA A 487 28.70 15.76 -27.57
N ALA A 488 28.78 17.08 -27.35
CA ALA A 488 29.92 17.71 -26.71
C ALA A 488 30.14 17.22 -25.26
N ALA A 489 29.10 16.79 -24.56
CA ALA A 489 29.24 16.19 -23.23
C ALA A 489 29.91 14.82 -23.30
N ARG A 490 29.53 13.99 -24.29
CA ARG A 490 30.15 12.68 -24.55
C ARG A 490 31.63 12.86 -24.90
N ASP A 491 31.94 13.79 -25.78
CA ASP A 491 33.29 14.01 -26.26
C ASP A 491 34.22 14.49 -25.13
N ALA A 492 33.72 15.39 -24.26
CA ALA A 492 34.43 15.81 -23.07
C ALA A 492 34.68 14.66 -22.08
N LEU A 493 33.75 13.72 -21.92
CA LEU A 493 33.92 12.54 -21.07
C LEU A 493 34.97 11.57 -21.65
N LEU A 494 34.99 11.40 -22.96
CA LEU A 494 35.95 10.53 -23.65
C LEU A 494 37.39 11.00 -23.47
N GLU A 495 37.65 12.32 -23.36
CA GLU A 495 39.00 12.85 -23.05
C GLU A 495 39.55 12.31 -21.73
N PHE A 496 38.68 11.96 -20.78
CA PHE A 496 39.05 11.37 -19.50
C PHE A 496 38.97 9.84 -19.48
N GLY A 497 38.54 9.20 -20.60
CA GLY A 497 38.36 7.76 -20.68
C GLY A 497 37.09 7.29 -19.98
N ILE A 498 36.07 8.16 -19.88
CA ILE A 498 34.77 7.85 -19.26
C ILE A 498 33.77 7.49 -20.39
N GLU A 499 33.26 6.26 -20.35
CA GLU A 499 32.18 5.84 -21.25
C GLU A 499 30.85 6.46 -20.79
N ALA A 500 30.05 6.93 -21.75
CA ALA A 500 28.73 7.46 -21.54
C ALA A 500 27.68 6.74 -22.40
N GLU A 501 26.56 6.43 -21.81
CA GLU A 501 25.36 6.00 -22.53
C GLU A 501 24.62 7.23 -23.06
N VAL A 502 24.27 7.25 -24.35
CA VAL A 502 23.54 8.37 -24.97
C VAL A 502 22.21 7.86 -25.52
N THR A 503 21.09 8.47 -25.09
CA THR A 503 19.76 8.06 -25.55
C THR A 503 18.75 9.20 -25.52
N VAL A 504 17.66 9.06 -26.29
CA VAL A 504 16.53 9.98 -26.28
C VAL A 504 15.48 9.54 -25.27
N VAL A 505 15.10 10.48 -24.40
CA VAL A 505 14.12 10.28 -23.32
C VAL A 505 13.24 11.53 -23.24
N SER A 506 12.04 11.48 -23.82
CA SER A 506 11.16 12.65 -23.86
C SER A 506 10.23 12.68 -22.65
N ALA A 507 10.34 13.72 -21.81
CA ALA A 507 9.48 13.91 -20.65
C ALA A 507 7.98 13.99 -21.01
N HIS A 508 7.65 14.60 -22.14
CA HIS A 508 6.26 14.85 -22.55
C HIS A 508 5.69 13.80 -23.51
N ARG A 509 6.53 13.15 -24.33
CA ARG A 509 6.09 12.21 -25.37
C ARG A 509 6.29 10.74 -25.00
N THR A 510 7.24 10.46 -24.11
CA THR A 510 7.55 9.11 -23.60
C THR A 510 7.75 9.15 -22.08
N PRO A 511 6.74 9.58 -21.29
CA PRO A 511 6.89 9.74 -19.83
C PRO A 511 7.29 8.44 -19.12
N ASP A 512 6.71 7.30 -19.52
CA ASP A 512 7.06 6.00 -18.92
C ASP A 512 8.54 5.64 -19.16
N ARG A 513 9.07 5.91 -20.36
CA ARG A 513 10.49 5.72 -20.68
C ARG A 513 11.39 6.62 -19.82
N MET A 514 10.95 7.85 -19.55
CA MET A 514 11.69 8.77 -18.66
C MET A 514 11.69 8.27 -17.21
N VAL A 515 10.53 7.82 -16.72
CA VAL A 515 10.41 7.25 -15.37
C VAL A 515 11.29 6.01 -15.21
N SER A 516 11.24 5.09 -16.18
CA SER A 516 12.08 3.88 -16.18
C SER A 516 13.56 4.25 -16.20
N TYR A 517 13.98 5.16 -17.08
CA TYR A 517 15.38 5.60 -17.15
C TYR A 517 15.88 6.15 -15.80
N ALA A 518 15.15 7.10 -15.22
CA ALA A 518 15.52 7.74 -13.98
C ALA A 518 15.65 6.76 -12.81
N ARG A 519 14.73 5.79 -12.71
CA ARG A 519 14.70 4.79 -11.64
C ARG A 519 15.73 3.68 -11.84
N GLU A 520 15.95 3.23 -13.07
CA GLU A 520 16.87 2.13 -13.38
C GLU A 520 18.34 2.56 -13.44
N ALA A 521 18.63 3.84 -13.69
CA ALA A 521 19.99 4.34 -13.93
C ALA A 521 21.00 3.91 -12.85
N ALA A 522 20.65 4.05 -11.56
CA ALA A 522 21.53 3.68 -10.45
C ALA A 522 21.86 2.18 -10.43
N SER A 523 20.84 1.32 -10.59
CA SER A 523 21.00 -0.14 -10.59
C SER A 523 21.75 -0.65 -11.83
N ARG A 524 21.71 0.07 -12.95
CA ARG A 524 22.47 -0.21 -14.17
C ARG A 524 23.95 0.20 -14.10
N GLY A 525 24.35 0.88 -13.01
CA GLY A 525 25.74 1.28 -12.80
C GLY A 525 26.07 2.72 -13.16
N ILE A 526 25.08 3.51 -13.64
CA ILE A 526 25.22 4.95 -13.89
C ILE A 526 25.39 5.68 -12.55
N LYS A 527 26.26 6.67 -12.53
CA LYS A 527 26.59 7.47 -11.33
C LYS A 527 26.18 8.93 -11.47
N VAL A 528 26.10 9.45 -12.70
CA VAL A 528 25.71 10.83 -13.00
C VAL A 528 24.81 10.82 -14.24
N ILE A 529 23.75 11.62 -14.26
CA ILE A 529 22.90 11.81 -15.41
C ILE A 529 23.08 13.24 -15.93
N ILE A 530 23.37 13.38 -17.24
CA ILE A 530 23.38 14.66 -17.95
C ILE A 530 22.10 14.71 -18.77
N ALA A 531 21.22 15.68 -18.51
CA ALA A 531 19.92 15.80 -19.14
C ALA A 531 19.81 17.13 -19.90
N GLY A 532 19.59 17.06 -21.23
CA GLY A 532 19.44 18.22 -22.11
C GLY A 532 18.00 18.39 -22.58
N ALA A 533 17.52 19.63 -22.61
CA ALA A 533 16.21 19.97 -23.18
C ALA A 533 16.14 21.44 -23.59
N GLY A 534 15.33 21.73 -24.61
CA GLY A 534 15.04 23.08 -25.08
C GLY A 534 13.62 23.53 -24.77
N GLY A 535 13.34 24.84 -24.84
CA GLY A 535 12.02 25.40 -24.56
C GLY A 535 11.58 25.19 -23.11
N ALA A 536 10.39 24.62 -22.89
CA ALA A 536 9.94 24.19 -21.56
C ALA A 536 10.74 22.93 -21.13
N ALA A 537 11.97 23.13 -20.68
CA ALA A 537 12.97 22.12 -20.44
C ALA A 537 12.74 21.34 -19.12
N HIS A 538 11.61 20.62 -19.04
CA HIS A 538 11.18 19.91 -17.82
C HIS A 538 12.00 18.63 -17.55
N LEU A 539 12.61 18.02 -18.57
CA LEU A 539 13.29 16.73 -18.45
C LEU A 539 14.31 16.65 -17.30
N PRO A 540 15.25 17.61 -17.13
CA PRO A 540 16.24 17.51 -16.05
C PRO A 540 15.60 17.52 -14.65
N GLY A 541 14.63 18.39 -14.40
CA GLY A 541 13.91 18.46 -13.13
C GLY A 541 13.07 17.23 -12.84
N MET A 542 12.36 16.71 -13.84
CA MET A 542 11.54 15.50 -13.70
C MET A 542 12.40 14.27 -13.41
N VAL A 543 13.55 14.15 -14.07
CA VAL A 543 14.49 13.05 -13.80
C VAL A 543 15.12 13.20 -12.42
N ALA A 544 15.51 14.41 -12.01
CA ALA A 544 16.08 14.66 -10.68
C ALA A 544 15.10 14.35 -9.53
N ALA A 545 13.80 14.49 -9.77
CA ALA A 545 12.77 14.12 -8.80
C ALA A 545 12.60 12.60 -8.62
N MET A 546 13.14 11.77 -9.53
CA MET A 546 12.90 10.32 -9.58
C MET A 546 14.17 9.47 -9.37
N THR A 547 15.34 10.09 -9.24
CA THR A 547 16.62 9.40 -9.04
C THR A 547 17.38 9.99 -7.87
N PRO A 548 18.12 9.16 -7.10
CA PRO A 548 19.07 9.67 -6.09
C PRO A 548 20.40 10.13 -6.71
N LEU A 549 20.62 9.93 -8.02
CA LEU A 549 21.86 10.30 -8.70
C LEU A 549 21.94 11.80 -8.95
N PRO A 550 23.15 12.38 -8.96
CA PRO A 550 23.35 13.74 -9.43
C PRO A 550 22.85 13.94 -10.86
N VAL A 551 22.06 15.01 -11.08
CA VAL A 551 21.57 15.39 -12.40
C VAL A 551 22.20 16.72 -12.81
N VAL A 552 22.80 16.74 -13.99
CA VAL A 552 23.38 17.95 -14.63
C VAL A 552 22.47 18.36 -15.78
N GLY A 553 21.88 19.55 -15.67
CA GLY A 553 20.98 20.10 -16.67
C GLY A 553 21.72 20.92 -17.73
N VAL A 554 21.41 20.66 -19.00
CA VAL A 554 21.93 21.42 -20.14
C VAL A 554 20.77 22.14 -20.81
N PRO A 555 20.67 23.49 -20.71
CA PRO A 555 19.71 24.25 -21.50
C PRO A 555 20.11 24.19 -22.98
N VAL A 556 19.22 23.70 -23.84
CA VAL A 556 19.48 23.56 -25.29
C VAL A 556 18.70 24.63 -26.06
N VAL A 557 19.35 25.28 -27.01
CA VAL A 557 18.67 26.17 -27.96
C VAL A 557 18.08 25.30 -29.08
N PRO A 558 16.76 25.31 -29.27
CA PRO A 558 16.13 24.53 -30.36
C PRO A 558 16.66 24.95 -31.74
N THR A 559 16.98 23.99 -32.59
CA THR A 559 17.46 24.26 -33.98
C THR A 559 16.44 24.98 -34.85
N SER A 560 15.14 24.93 -34.47
CA SER A 560 14.04 25.67 -35.13
C SER A 560 13.95 27.16 -34.74
N GLY A 561 14.91 27.68 -33.96
CA GLY A 561 14.93 29.07 -33.47
C GLY A 561 13.93 29.30 -32.33
N GLY A 562 14.37 29.15 -31.08
CA GLY A 562 13.56 29.54 -29.91
C GLY A 562 13.45 31.07 -29.82
N ARG A 563 12.29 31.58 -29.40
CA ARG A 563 12.05 33.02 -29.25
C ARG A 563 12.91 33.70 -28.18
N LEU A 564 13.56 32.91 -27.30
CA LEU A 564 14.30 33.37 -26.12
C LEU A 564 15.73 32.85 -26.04
N ASP A 565 16.30 32.35 -27.16
CA ASP A 565 17.70 31.89 -27.28
C ASP A 565 18.17 30.96 -26.14
N GLY A 566 17.25 30.07 -25.67
CA GLY A 566 17.51 29.12 -24.59
C GLY A 566 17.34 29.66 -23.18
N MET A 567 16.93 30.91 -22.99
CA MET A 567 16.65 31.48 -21.66
C MET A 567 15.43 30.81 -21.00
N ASP A 568 14.44 30.46 -21.79
CA ASP A 568 13.28 29.66 -21.38
C ASP A 568 13.71 28.29 -20.85
N ALA A 569 14.60 27.62 -21.56
CA ALA A 569 15.18 26.34 -21.13
C ALA A 569 16.01 26.51 -19.83
N LEU A 570 16.86 27.54 -19.76
CA LEU A 570 17.66 27.81 -18.57
C LEU A 570 16.77 28.04 -17.34
N LEU A 571 15.76 28.90 -17.44
CA LEU A 571 14.87 29.20 -16.33
C LEU A 571 14.03 28.00 -15.91
N SER A 572 13.61 27.15 -16.86
CA SER A 572 12.89 25.90 -16.57
C SER A 572 13.74 24.89 -15.79
N ILE A 573 15.07 24.87 -16.03
CA ILE A 573 15.99 23.92 -15.39
C ILE A 573 16.47 24.44 -14.02
N VAL A 574 16.78 25.73 -13.90
CA VAL A 574 17.45 26.27 -12.69
C VAL A 574 16.45 26.53 -11.55
N GLN A 575 15.16 26.75 -11.84
CA GLN A 575 14.12 27.10 -10.87
C GLN A 575 13.50 25.87 -10.17
N MET A 576 14.35 24.93 -9.69
CA MET A 576 13.86 23.72 -9.02
C MET A 576 13.48 23.99 -7.56
N PRO A 577 12.41 23.35 -7.05
CA PRO A 577 12.02 23.46 -5.64
C PRO A 577 13.04 22.78 -4.72
N ARG A 578 12.95 23.15 -3.43
CA ARG A 578 13.77 22.50 -2.39
C ARG A 578 13.57 20.98 -2.40
N GLY A 579 14.67 20.21 -2.45
CA GLY A 579 14.65 18.75 -2.46
C GLY A 579 14.84 18.13 -3.86
N VAL A 580 14.81 18.93 -4.93
CA VAL A 580 15.03 18.47 -6.32
C VAL A 580 16.19 19.28 -6.95
N PRO A 581 17.45 19.08 -6.55
CA PRO A 581 18.57 19.85 -7.08
C PRO A 581 18.94 19.41 -8.50
N VAL A 582 19.14 20.39 -9.41
CA VAL A 582 19.73 20.18 -10.74
C VAL A 582 20.91 21.14 -10.90
N ALA A 583 22.12 20.59 -11.08
CA ALA A 583 23.30 21.39 -11.39
C ALA A 583 23.25 21.86 -12.84
N THR A 584 23.07 23.17 -13.08
CA THR A 584 22.83 23.70 -14.43
C THR A 584 24.08 24.35 -15.00
N VAL A 585 24.43 24.00 -16.25
CA VAL A 585 25.53 24.64 -17.00
C VAL A 585 25.00 25.75 -17.90
N ALA A 586 25.90 26.50 -18.53
CA ALA A 586 25.51 27.57 -19.46
C ALA A 586 24.73 27.03 -20.66
N ILE A 587 23.92 27.88 -21.27
CA ILE A 587 23.12 27.56 -22.46
C ILE A 587 24.03 26.99 -23.57
N GLY A 588 23.66 25.82 -24.11
CA GLY A 588 24.41 25.13 -25.17
C GLY A 588 25.73 24.50 -24.73
N ASN A 589 26.16 24.66 -23.48
CA ASN A 589 27.49 24.22 -23.04
C ASN A 589 27.45 22.80 -22.44
N ALA A 590 27.12 21.81 -23.26
CA ALA A 590 27.12 20.43 -22.84
C ALA A 590 28.52 19.88 -22.51
N ALA A 591 29.59 20.45 -23.07
CA ALA A 591 30.97 20.09 -22.71
C ALA A 591 31.23 20.32 -21.20
N ASN A 592 30.77 21.45 -20.65
CA ASN A 592 30.87 21.71 -19.22
C ASN A 592 30.07 20.74 -18.37
N ALA A 593 28.96 20.20 -18.87
CA ALA A 593 28.24 19.15 -18.19
C ALA A 593 29.03 17.83 -18.14
N GLY A 594 29.72 17.48 -19.21
CA GLY A 594 30.68 16.36 -19.24
C GLY A 594 31.84 16.55 -18.25
N LEU A 595 32.44 17.72 -18.23
CA LEU A 595 33.50 18.07 -17.29
C LEU A 595 33.03 18.06 -15.83
N LEU A 596 31.80 18.52 -15.55
CA LEU A 596 31.23 18.47 -14.22
C LEU A 596 30.97 17.02 -13.78
N ALA A 597 30.45 16.18 -14.68
CA ALA A 597 30.25 14.77 -14.40
C ALA A 597 31.59 14.05 -14.12
N ALA A 598 32.65 14.35 -14.90
CA ALA A 598 33.99 13.83 -14.64
C ALA A 598 34.54 14.26 -13.27
N ARG A 599 34.29 15.50 -12.85
CA ARG A 599 34.66 15.98 -11.49
C ARG A 599 33.91 15.27 -10.39
N ILE A 600 32.60 15.03 -10.56
CA ILE A 600 31.80 14.29 -9.59
C ILE A 600 32.36 12.87 -9.41
N LEU A 601 32.67 12.18 -10.51
CA LEU A 601 33.31 10.86 -10.46
C LEU A 601 34.70 10.89 -9.85
N GLY A 602 35.47 11.97 -10.11
CA GLY A 602 36.81 12.19 -9.57
C GLY A 602 36.87 12.44 -8.07
N CYS A 603 35.74 12.69 -7.38
CA CYS A 603 35.71 12.81 -5.91
C CYS A 603 36.20 11.52 -5.22
N GLU A 604 35.85 10.36 -5.79
CA GLU A 604 36.24 9.04 -5.27
C GLU A 604 37.38 8.39 -6.05
N ASP A 605 37.63 8.78 -7.31
CA ASP A 605 38.64 8.23 -8.20
C ASP A 605 39.86 9.16 -8.29
N ALA A 606 40.93 8.79 -7.58
CA ALA A 606 42.18 9.56 -7.56
C ALA A 606 42.89 9.63 -8.93
N THR A 607 42.75 8.58 -9.76
CA THR A 607 43.31 8.55 -11.11
C THR A 607 42.61 9.55 -12.02
N LEU A 608 41.28 9.57 -11.95
CA LEU A 608 40.48 10.52 -12.71
C LEU A 608 40.72 11.95 -12.25
N ARG A 609 40.89 12.18 -10.94
CA ARG A 609 41.25 13.49 -10.37
C ARG A 609 42.58 13.99 -10.90
N GLY A 610 43.63 13.13 -10.94
CA GLY A 610 44.91 13.47 -11.52
C GLY A 610 44.86 13.84 -13.00
N LYS A 611 44.03 13.12 -13.81
CA LYS A 611 43.76 13.48 -15.21
C LYS A 611 43.10 14.87 -15.31
N MET A 612 42.19 15.20 -14.43
CA MET A 612 41.51 16.50 -14.42
C MET A 612 42.48 17.64 -14.09
N GLU A 613 43.36 17.43 -13.11
CA GLU A 613 44.42 18.39 -12.75
C GLU A 613 45.38 18.62 -13.94
N ALA A 614 45.84 17.56 -14.60
CA ALA A 614 46.66 17.64 -15.79
C ALA A 614 45.95 18.40 -16.94
N TRP A 615 44.68 18.14 -17.17
CA TRP A 615 43.87 18.85 -18.16
C TRP A 615 43.79 20.35 -17.84
N GLN A 616 43.56 20.72 -16.58
CA GLN A 616 43.52 22.13 -16.14
C GLN A 616 44.85 22.83 -16.38
N LEU A 617 45.99 22.18 -16.09
CA LEU A 617 47.31 22.71 -16.36
C LEU A 617 47.53 22.93 -17.86
N ALA A 618 47.16 21.98 -18.69
CA ALA A 618 47.24 22.12 -20.14
C ALA A 618 46.40 23.30 -20.67
N GLN A 619 45.16 23.50 -20.16
CA GLN A 619 44.38 24.68 -20.51
C GLN A 619 45.02 25.99 -20.10
N ARG A 620 45.64 26.04 -18.92
CA ARG A 620 46.42 27.19 -18.45
C ARG A 620 47.57 27.50 -19.43
N ASP A 621 48.32 26.47 -19.82
CA ASP A 621 49.49 26.64 -20.69
C ASP A 621 49.11 27.11 -22.10
N VAL A 622 47.96 26.65 -22.61
CA VAL A 622 47.37 27.18 -23.88
C VAL A 622 47.06 28.68 -23.77
N VAL A 623 46.49 29.13 -22.64
CA VAL A 623 46.14 30.56 -22.45
C VAL A 623 47.42 31.39 -22.29
N LEU A 624 48.41 30.91 -21.52
CA LEU A 624 49.70 31.59 -21.35
C LEU A 624 50.46 31.72 -22.69
N GLY A 625 50.41 30.65 -23.52
CA GLY A 625 50.99 30.71 -24.87
C GLY A 625 50.26 31.69 -25.82
N LYS A 626 48.97 31.91 -25.64
CA LYS A 626 48.23 32.96 -26.36
C LYS A 626 48.64 34.35 -25.87
N ALA A 627 48.75 34.52 -24.55
CA ALA A 627 49.20 35.79 -23.95
C ALA A 627 50.58 36.19 -24.44
N ALA A 628 51.56 35.28 -24.34
CA ALA A 628 52.92 35.52 -24.83
C ALA A 628 52.92 35.95 -26.32
N ARG A 629 52.19 35.24 -27.17
CA ARG A 629 52.12 35.63 -28.60
C ARG A 629 51.49 37.00 -28.85
N LEU A 630 50.52 37.41 -28.02
CA LEU A 630 49.91 38.73 -28.11
C LEU A 630 50.87 39.81 -27.60
N GLU A 631 51.57 39.55 -26.51
CA GLU A 631 52.54 40.47 -25.91
C GLU A 631 53.76 40.69 -26.80
N GLU A 632 54.28 39.62 -27.40
CA GLU A 632 55.45 39.69 -28.29
C GLU A 632 55.12 40.30 -29.66
N GLY A 633 53.97 39.92 -30.28
CA GLY A 633 53.62 40.34 -31.63
C GLY A 633 52.76 41.61 -31.72
N GLY A 634 52.18 42.03 -30.62
CA GLY A 634 51.17 43.11 -30.61
C GLY A 634 49.84 42.75 -31.22
N VAL A 635 48.85 43.62 -31.04
CA VAL A 635 47.46 43.36 -31.44
C VAL A 635 47.29 43.12 -32.94
N ASP A 636 47.91 43.95 -33.77
CA ASP A 636 47.72 43.87 -35.21
C ASP A 636 48.30 42.58 -35.81
N ALA A 637 49.52 42.19 -35.39
CA ALA A 637 50.13 40.93 -35.80
C ALA A 637 49.31 39.72 -35.31
N TYR A 638 48.78 39.77 -34.06
CA TYR A 638 47.94 38.71 -33.52
C TYR A 638 46.61 38.52 -34.28
N LEU A 639 46.02 39.63 -34.78
CA LEU A 639 44.80 39.66 -35.55
C LEU A 639 45.05 39.46 -37.07
N GLY A 640 46.31 39.26 -37.52
CA GLY A 640 46.65 39.15 -38.92
C GLY A 640 46.38 40.42 -39.73
N ARG A 641 46.29 41.58 -39.07
CA ARG A 641 46.11 42.88 -39.70
C ARG A 641 47.49 43.42 -40.16
N LYS A 642 47.58 43.79 -41.43
CA LYS A 642 48.77 44.42 -41.97
C LYS A 642 48.79 45.90 -41.67
#